data_121c08173aae12f83cdade2b25829640
#
_entry.id   121c08173aae12f83cdade2b25829640
#
_cell.length_a   1.000
_cell.length_b   1.000
_cell.length_c   1.000
_cell.angle_alpha   90.00
_cell.angle_beta   90.00
_cell.angle_gamma   90.00
#
_symmetry.space_group_name_H-M   'P 1'
#
loop_
_entity.id
_entity.type
_entity.pdbx_description
1 polymer ?
#
loop_
_entity_poly.entity_id
_entity_poly.type
_entity_poly.pdbx_seq_one_letter_code
_entity_poly.pdbx_strand_id
1 'polypeptide(L)'
;MKQLRTKKVMYRFLMMLFMVCVTMTASAQKAKITGTVRDLGGEPLIGVSVRADKTGQGVVTDIDGNYSIEVSSSGTLIFSYVGFETASEKVNGRKVIDVTMKEKSDILNEVVVIGYGTMDKKELTSAVSHVSEKDFLTVSSLDPSMMIQGKVPGVSITNTGAGDPNNQASIQIRGVSSRSAGLGPLIVIDGVPGGNLTNINPNDIASFDILKDGAASAIYGTRGSNGVIVVTTKKGSKDGSVHTSYSGMMSFDVIKKELDMMSAQDYRDVRLGWGDTGVDLGGNVDWLDAVSRTGVTMQHTITLSGGNNKNNYRISADYRDAKGIDLRSEREEYGARASVMHTSKGGLFTFTANVAPRIIYRDNADWGVFKDAIEANPTTPMMDPENPARYYNFMGQVVGSNPVERQKLEQDHADTKLLDWDATVKLNLLPLLAKEGKSNHRLTTQLMFADHQYSNYNTWFRPSTSTIAINNGREGEASRSYSKERQQIMEWLTNYSGSFGKHNVKAMAGYSYQYSRYSGFNAENKDFPNDGLGADNLGSGEYAKEEGEICMGSYQNDSKLIAFFGRVSYDFAGKYMFTASLRHEGSSKFGANHKWGNFPAVSAGWRISDEKFMKGVKWVNDLKLRADFGITGNQDFGSYLSLNTMTGFGYYFYNGKYFQVWGPSKNVNPDLRWEKGKNWNVGIDFSLFDNRLYGSVNYFNRRQQDLLGNYKVSVPPYLFDETFVNVGTMKNTGIEIDLNFRAVNTKDFSYDINFVGTTQSNKFVDFSNSQYVGQDYYDVCGTEDPYPFYNLQRIQKGESLGNFYMWRYAGHTSDGEWLVYDKDGDIIRASQASDADRTVVGNGMPKFTMSTSHNFRYKDFDLSLFFRGAFGFDLFNIHDFYYGTRNFTGNRLKKAYAKNFVVSSTANPVVCDYFLERGDYLKLDMITLGYTLKAENCRFIDRIRLYGTVKNVFTLTKFSGVDPSTYQVNGLTPGGQGSRTYFPSTRQFIVGMQIDF
;
A
#
# COMPACT_ATOMS: atom_id res chain seq x y z
N MET A 1 -28.24 21.07 -13.51
CA MET A 1 -28.56 21.42 -12.11
C MET A 1 -27.48 21.03 -11.10
N LYS A 2 -26.59 20.06 -11.41
CA LYS A 2 -25.47 19.64 -10.50
C LYS A 2 -24.44 20.75 -10.23
N GLN A 3 -24.05 21.57 -11.17
CA GLN A 3 -23.05 22.63 -10.98
C GLN A 3 -23.42 23.78 -10.02
N LEU A 4 -24.70 23.98 -9.72
CA LEU A 4 -25.17 25.07 -8.84
C LEU A 4 -25.24 24.67 -7.34
N ARG A 5 -25.26 23.38 -7.02
CA ARG A 5 -25.25 22.92 -5.61
C ARG A 5 -23.86 22.90 -4.99
N THR A 6 -22.83 22.52 -5.78
CA THR A 6 -21.44 22.41 -5.30
C THR A 6 -20.86 23.80 -4.95
N LYS A 7 -21.15 24.83 -5.75
CA LYS A 7 -20.68 26.21 -5.46
C LYS A 7 -21.23 26.79 -4.16
N LYS A 8 -22.48 26.46 -3.79
CA LYS A 8 -23.09 26.97 -2.53
C LYS A 8 -22.51 26.33 -1.26
N VAL A 9 -22.09 25.10 -1.30
CA VAL A 9 -21.46 24.40 -0.14
C VAL A 9 -20.04 24.93 0.08
N MET A 10 -19.28 25.12 -0.98
CA MET A 10 -17.92 25.67 -0.94
C MET A 10 -17.86 27.10 -0.39
N TYR A 11 -18.81 27.98 -0.76
CA TYR A 11 -18.90 29.34 -0.21
C TYR A 11 -19.25 29.37 1.28
N ARG A 12 -20.08 28.46 1.77
CA ARG A 12 -20.41 28.37 3.20
C ARG A 12 -19.23 27.86 4.04
N PHE A 13 -18.42 26.96 3.51
CA PHE A 13 -17.23 26.44 4.19
C PHE A 13 -16.09 27.49 4.27
N LEU A 14 -15.87 28.24 3.20
CA LEU A 14 -14.91 29.34 3.16
C LEU A 14 -15.29 30.50 4.09
N MET A 15 -16.58 30.80 4.24
CA MET A 15 -17.07 31.84 5.15
C MET A 15 -16.94 31.48 6.64
N MET A 16 -17.06 30.21 6.99
CA MET A 16 -16.82 29.75 8.38
C MET A 16 -15.34 29.79 8.77
N LEU A 17 -14.42 29.54 7.84
CA LEU A 17 -12.99 29.57 8.09
C LEU A 17 -12.46 30.98 8.33
N PHE A 18 -13.09 32.00 7.72
CA PHE A 18 -12.66 33.40 7.82
C PHE A 18 -13.04 34.08 9.16
N MET A 19 -14.01 33.53 9.90
CA MET A 19 -14.50 34.10 11.15
C MET A 19 -13.71 33.77 12.42
N VAL A 20 -12.74 32.86 12.35
CA VAL A 20 -11.97 32.38 13.53
C VAL A 20 -10.66 33.15 13.74
N CYS A 21 -10.23 33.99 12.81
CA CYS A 21 -8.84 34.56 12.78
C CYS A 21 -8.63 35.94 13.40
N VAL A 22 -9.54 36.46 14.22
CA VAL A 22 -9.29 37.81 14.82
C VAL A 22 -9.37 37.77 16.34
N THR A 23 -8.22 37.79 17.00
CA THR A 23 -7.83 38.55 18.23
C THR A 23 -6.61 37.95 18.94
N MET A 24 -5.56 38.73 19.17
CA MET A 24 -4.88 39.06 20.46
C MET A 24 -3.47 39.58 20.33
N THR A 25 -3.20 40.69 21.00
CA THR A 25 -1.86 41.24 21.20
C THR A 25 -1.68 41.75 22.64
N ALA A 26 -0.48 41.59 23.22
CA ALA A 26 0.12 42.45 24.22
C ALA A 26 1.59 42.09 24.60
N SER A 27 2.47 43.04 24.84
CA SER A 27 3.94 42.97 24.93
C SER A 27 4.57 43.42 26.26
N ALA A 28 5.86 43.06 26.51
CA ALA A 28 6.75 43.65 27.51
C ALA A 28 8.25 43.60 27.12
N GLN A 29 9.06 44.59 27.44
CA GLN A 29 10.42 44.89 26.94
C GLN A 29 11.61 44.17 27.61
N LYS A 30 12.68 43.88 26.85
CA LYS A 30 13.97 43.32 27.28
C LYS A 30 15.11 43.73 26.31
N ALA A 31 16.40 43.45 26.64
CA ALA A 31 17.54 43.80 25.78
C ALA A 31 17.65 42.94 24.52
N LYS A 32 17.87 43.56 23.36
CA LYS A 32 17.93 42.90 22.04
C LYS A 32 19.34 42.35 21.79
N ILE A 33 19.48 41.06 21.63
CA ILE A 33 20.71 40.33 21.25
C ILE A 33 20.55 39.88 19.79
N THR A 34 21.55 40.11 18.97
CA THR A 34 21.60 39.66 17.56
C THR A 34 22.80 38.73 17.33
N GLY A 35 22.84 38.03 16.25
CA GLY A 35 23.97 37.18 15.83
C GLY A 35 23.62 36.30 14.66
N THR A 36 24.62 35.62 14.13
CA THR A 36 24.45 34.64 13.06
C THR A 36 24.74 33.24 13.55
N VAL A 37 23.97 32.26 13.07
CA VAL A 37 24.23 30.84 13.30
C VAL A 37 24.65 30.20 11.99
N ARG A 38 25.82 29.54 12.04
CA ARG A 38 26.45 28.90 10.87
C ARG A 38 26.81 27.46 11.19
N ASP A 39 27.00 26.65 10.16
CA ASP A 39 27.64 25.33 10.28
C ASP A 39 29.17 25.41 10.30
N LEU A 40 29.85 24.27 10.40
CA LEU A 40 31.32 24.17 10.32
C LEU A 40 31.88 24.54 8.94
N GLY A 41 31.08 24.53 7.88
CA GLY A 41 31.40 24.97 6.53
C GLY A 41 31.27 26.49 6.35
N GLY A 42 30.71 27.21 7.35
CA GLY A 42 30.42 28.62 7.31
C GLY A 42 29.10 28.98 6.65
N GLU A 43 28.25 28.00 6.34
CA GLU A 43 26.91 28.22 5.78
C GLU A 43 25.93 28.72 6.86
N PRO A 44 25.10 29.70 6.56
CA PRO A 44 24.06 30.15 7.49
C PRO A 44 23.01 29.06 7.72
N LEU A 45 22.67 28.80 8.97
CA LEU A 45 21.65 27.83 9.35
C LEU A 45 20.30 28.54 9.54
N ILE A 46 19.38 28.26 8.63
CA ILE A 46 18.00 28.78 8.60
C ILE A 46 17.12 27.95 9.52
N GLY A 47 16.26 28.63 10.33
CA GLY A 47 15.30 27.93 11.18
C GLY A 47 15.87 27.33 12.45
N VAL A 48 17.09 27.70 12.85
CA VAL A 48 17.66 27.31 14.16
C VAL A 48 16.83 27.93 15.27
N SER A 49 16.31 27.13 16.16
CA SER A 49 15.61 27.61 17.36
C SER A 49 16.59 28.18 18.36
N VAL A 50 16.53 29.47 18.58
CA VAL A 50 17.31 30.19 19.57
C VAL A 50 16.43 30.52 20.78
N ARG A 51 16.69 29.93 21.93
CA ARG A 51 15.87 30.05 23.14
C ARG A 51 16.67 30.59 24.33
N ALA A 52 16.03 31.44 25.11
CA ALA A 52 16.57 31.88 26.40
C ALA A 52 16.24 30.87 27.52
N ASP A 53 17.26 30.37 28.24
CA ASP A 53 17.18 29.29 29.24
C ASP A 53 16.11 29.54 30.35
N LYS A 54 15.90 30.77 30.80
CA LYS A 54 15.01 31.05 31.94
C LYS A 54 13.63 31.63 31.61
N THR A 55 13.39 32.06 30.35
CA THR A 55 12.17 32.81 30.01
C THR A 55 11.25 32.07 29.05
N GLY A 56 11.72 30.97 28.46
CA GLY A 56 10.96 30.21 27.45
C GLY A 56 10.70 30.98 26.15
N GLN A 57 11.20 32.24 26.00
CA GLN A 57 11.14 32.96 24.74
C GLN A 57 12.14 32.36 23.76
N GLY A 58 11.74 32.18 22.51
CA GLY A 58 12.56 31.67 21.43
C GLY A 58 12.24 32.39 20.13
N VAL A 59 13.25 32.50 19.29
CA VAL A 59 13.17 32.94 17.91
C VAL A 59 13.80 31.91 17.01
N VAL A 60 13.58 32.00 15.72
CA VAL A 60 14.29 31.17 14.74
C VAL A 60 15.19 32.04 13.88
N THR A 61 16.30 31.50 13.41
CA THR A 61 17.18 32.19 12.48
C THR A 61 16.49 32.36 11.12
N ASP A 62 16.76 33.53 10.50
CA ASP A 62 16.35 33.84 9.15
C ASP A 62 17.17 33.09 8.09
N ILE A 63 16.97 33.42 6.82
CA ILE A 63 17.62 32.77 5.70
C ILE A 63 19.15 32.98 5.65
N ASP A 64 19.65 34.03 6.28
CA ASP A 64 21.07 34.34 6.41
C ASP A 64 21.66 33.79 7.71
N GLY A 65 20.88 33.00 8.46
CA GLY A 65 21.24 32.47 9.77
C GLY A 65 21.19 33.52 10.88
N ASN A 66 20.66 34.73 10.62
CA ASN A 66 20.61 35.78 11.62
C ASN A 66 19.43 35.56 12.56
N TYR A 67 19.65 35.93 13.81
CA TYR A 67 18.58 35.94 14.80
C TYR A 67 18.60 37.24 15.63
N SER A 68 17.46 37.54 16.19
CA SER A 68 17.28 38.66 17.09
C SER A 68 16.35 38.27 18.22
N ILE A 69 16.86 38.20 19.44
CA ILE A 69 16.10 37.79 20.62
C ILE A 69 16.27 38.79 21.76
N GLU A 70 15.18 39.05 22.49
CA GLU A 70 15.21 39.88 23.70
C GLU A 70 15.37 39.03 24.95
N VAL A 71 16.48 39.18 25.64
CA VAL A 71 16.84 38.36 26.80
C VAL A 71 17.57 39.17 27.88
N SER A 72 17.55 38.69 29.12
CA SER A 72 18.33 39.28 30.20
C SER A 72 19.84 39.23 29.92
N SER A 73 20.59 40.28 30.27
CA SER A 73 22.04 40.37 30.07
C SER A 73 22.85 39.23 30.75
N SER A 74 22.27 38.56 31.74
CA SER A 74 22.85 37.38 32.45
C SER A 74 22.28 36.04 31.97
N GLY A 75 21.48 36.01 30.89
CA GLY A 75 20.84 34.77 30.34
C GLY A 75 21.82 33.89 29.61
N THR A 76 21.39 32.68 29.29
CA THR A 76 22.05 31.75 28.37
C THR A 76 21.13 31.57 27.15
N LEU A 77 21.67 31.62 25.95
CA LEU A 77 21.00 31.27 24.73
C LEU A 77 21.28 29.82 24.39
N ILE A 78 20.24 29.09 24.06
CA ILE A 78 20.32 27.68 23.62
C ILE A 78 19.92 27.64 22.16
N PHE A 79 20.82 27.15 21.32
CA PHE A 79 20.63 26.98 19.87
C PHE A 79 20.36 25.52 19.59
N SER A 80 19.21 25.21 19.02
CA SER A 80 18.86 23.85 18.64
C SER A 80 18.33 23.83 17.21
N TYR A 81 18.84 22.90 16.43
CA TYR A 81 18.45 22.70 15.04
C TYR A 81 18.40 21.22 14.73
N VAL A 82 17.46 20.81 13.88
CA VAL A 82 17.33 19.39 13.49
C VAL A 82 18.57 18.97 12.70
N GLY A 83 19.24 17.94 13.16
CA GLY A 83 20.50 17.46 12.56
C GLY A 83 21.77 18.11 13.11
N PHE A 84 21.70 19.00 14.11
CA PHE A 84 22.86 19.65 14.72
C PHE A 84 22.97 19.42 16.24
N GLU A 85 24.18 19.46 16.77
CA GLU A 85 24.39 19.46 18.23
C GLU A 85 23.85 20.74 18.85
N THR A 86 23.14 20.60 19.98
CA THR A 86 22.64 21.77 20.70
C THR A 86 23.82 22.58 21.25
N ALA A 87 23.96 23.83 20.80
CA ALA A 87 24.95 24.76 21.33
C ALA A 87 24.34 25.66 22.41
N SER A 88 25.11 26.06 23.39
CA SER A 88 24.69 27.00 24.46
C SER A 88 25.71 28.08 24.67
N GLU A 89 25.27 29.35 24.60
CA GLU A 89 26.10 30.51 24.78
C GLU A 89 25.57 31.43 25.91
N LYS A 90 26.44 31.83 26.83
CA LYS A 90 26.10 32.81 27.85
C LYS A 90 26.13 34.22 27.26
N VAL A 91 25.11 35.00 27.48
CA VAL A 91 24.98 36.36 26.96
C VAL A 91 26.08 37.29 27.50
N ASN A 92 26.35 37.22 28.81
CA ASN A 92 27.43 37.98 29.47
C ASN A 92 27.54 39.44 29.01
N GLY A 93 26.40 40.12 28.79
CA GLY A 93 26.35 41.51 28.34
C GLY A 93 26.72 41.76 26.87
N ARG A 94 27.01 40.69 26.07
CA ARG A 94 27.27 40.79 24.63
C ARG A 94 25.98 41.19 23.89
N LYS A 95 26.07 42.07 22.89
CA LYS A 95 24.95 42.43 22.00
C LYS A 95 24.91 41.62 20.73
N VAL A 96 26.05 41.04 20.33
CA VAL A 96 26.16 40.15 19.16
C VAL A 96 26.79 38.83 19.62
N ILE A 97 26.18 37.71 19.25
CA ILE A 97 26.67 36.37 19.59
C ILE A 97 26.50 35.50 18.33
N ASP A 98 27.61 35.27 17.63
CA ASP A 98 27.67 34.37 16.50
C ASP A 98 27.98 32.95 17.00
N VAL A 99 27.31 31.93 16.41
CA VAL A 99 27.41 30.55 16.86
C VAL A 99 27.68 29.66 15.67
N THR A 100 28.69 28.81 15.80
CA THR A 100 28.94 27.73 14.84
C THR A 100 28.39 26.42 15.43
N MET A 101 27.39 25.83 14.77
CA MET A 101 26.81 24.57 15.18
C MET A 101 27.51 23.42 14.44
N LYS A 102 27.76 22.33 15.14
CA LYS A 102 28.27 21.10 14.57
C LYS A 102 27.12 20.24 14.14
N GLU A 103 27.18 19.71 12.94
CA GLU A 103 26.22 18.68 12.52
C GLU A 103 26.26 17.53 13.53
N LYS A 104 25.09 17.18 14.00
CA LYS A 104 24.92 16.02 14.84
C LYS A 104 25.06 14.79 13.97
N SER A 105 26.21 14.16 13.96
CA SER A 105 26.52 12.95 13.18
C SER A 105 25.77 11.70 13.67
N ASP A 106 24.68 11.86 14.41
CA ASP A 106 23.96 10.80 15.08
C ASP A 106 22.71 10.39 14.27
N ILE A 107 22.91 9.68 13.17
CA ILE A 107 21.88 8.92 12.46
C ILE A 107 21.16 7.92 13.42
N LEU A 108 21.80 7.59 14.53
CA LEU A 108 21.30 6.67 15.55
C LEU A 108 20.42 7.31 16.62
N ASN A 109 20.35 8.64 16.70
CA ASN A 109 19.40 9.36 17.57
C ASN A 109 18.06 9.66 16.90
N GLU A 110 17.82 9.09 15.72
CA GLU A 110 16.52 9.13 15.04
C GLU A 110 15.46 8.48 15.93
N VAL A 111 14.34 9.17 16.13
CA VAL A 111 13.23 8.68 16.96
C VAL A 111 12.29 7.88 16.06
N VAL A 112 12.12 6.62 16.41
CA VAL A 112 11.29 5.66 15.70
C VAL A 112 10.01 5.40 16.50
N VAL A 113 8.88 5.33 15.84
CA VAL A 113 7.61 4.94 16.50
C VAL A 113 7.53 3.43 16.57
N ILE A 114 7.44 2.90 17.79
CA ILE A 114 7.27 1.47 18.05
C ILE A 114 6.01 1.26 18.87
N GLY A 115 5.04 0.59 18.36
CA GLY A 115 3.76 0.23 18.99
C GLY A 115 3.45 0.99 20.28
N TYR A 116 2.58 1.96 20.26
CA TYR A 116 2.15 2.78 21.41
C TYR A 116 3.25 3.61 22.13
N GLY A 117 4.36 3.89 21.43
CA GLY A 117 5.44 4.72 22.00
C GLY A 117 6.53 5.04 20.99
N THR A 118 7.47 5.86 21.42
CA THR A 118 8.65 6.23 20.65
C THR A 118 9.92 5.74 21.34
N MET A 119 10.93 5.37 20.54
CA MET A 119 12.22 4.92 21.03
C MET A 119 13.33 5.45 20.12
N ASP A 120 14.48 5.78 20.67
CA ASP A 120 15.64 6.11 19.86
C ASP A 120 16.10 4.86 19.08
N LYS A 121 16.49 5.02 17.82
CA LYS A 121 16.95 3.91 16.94
C LYS A 121 18.08 3.10 17.58
N LYS A 122 18.96 3.74 18.35
CA LYS A 122 20.04 3.09 19.09
C LYS A 122 19.56 2.13 20.20
N GLU A 123 18.37 2.38 20.78
CA GLU A 123 17.77 1.55 21.83
C GLU A 123 16.91 0.41 21.29
N LEU A 124 16.61 0.41 19.99
CA LEU A 124 15.78 -0.62 19.37
C LEU A 124 16.47 -2.00 19.43
N THR A 125 15.72 -3.00 19.84
CA THR A 125 16.13 -4.41 19.90
C THR A 125 15.46 -5.26 18.83
N SER A 126 14.58 -4.67 18.02
CA SER A 126 13.78 -5.30 16.98
C SER A 126 14.04 -4.67 15.60
N ALA A 127 13.66 -5.37 14.51
CA ALA A 127 13.84 -4.87 13.14
C ALA A 127 12.72 -3.89 12.76
N VAL A 128 13.00 -2.61 12.88
CA VAL A 128 12.14 -1.52 12.42
C VAL A 128 12.87 -0.73 11.34
N SER A 129 12.22 -0.54 10.20
CA SER A 129 12.72 0.34 9.15
C SER A 129 12.00 1.66 9.20
N HIS A 130 12.75 2.75 9.26
CA HIS A 130 12.24 4.13 9.27
C HIS A 130 12.51 4.77 7.91
N VAL A 131 11.49 5.38 7.32
CA VAL A 131 11.56 6.16 6.07
C VAL A 131 11.04 7.56 6.38
N SER A 132 11.89 8.54 6.32
CA SER A 132 11.58 9.93 6.66
C SER A 132 11.19 10.76 5.45
N GLU A 133 10.70 11.97 5.68
CA GLU A 133 10.34 12.93 4.63
C GLU A 133 11.48 13.15 3.61
N LYS A 134 12.75 13.16 4.04
CA LYS A 134 13.91 13.32 3.17
C LYS A 134 14.02 12.20 2.13
N ASP A 135 13.61 10.99 2.49
CA ASP A 135 13.72 9.80 1.63
C ASP A 135 12.65 9.79 0.54
N PHE A 136 11.52 10.47 0.75
CA PHE A 136 10.41 10.50 -0.21
C PHE A 136 10.06 11.88 -0.78
N LEU A 137 10.72 12.98 -0.36
CA LEU A 137 10.57 14.29 -0.99
C LEU A 137 10.91 14.30 -2.49
N THR A 138 11.76 13.38 -2.91
CA THR A 138 12.12 13.18 -4.32
C THR A 138 11.11 12.31 -5.07
N VAL A 139 10.15 11.68 -4.37
CA VAL A 139 9.16 10.76 -4.95
C VAL A 139 7.84 11.48 -5.12
N SER A 140 7.55 11.92 -6.34
CA SER A 140 6.21 12.42 -6.69
C SER A 140 5.26 11.23 -6.84
N SER A 141 4.47 10.93 -5.81
CA SER A 141 3.49 9.85 -5.85
C SER A 141 2.14 10.32 -5.33
N LEU A 142 1.08 9.87 -6.00
CA LEU A 142 -0.31 10.09 -5.61
C LEU A 142 -0.80 9.07 -4.58
N ASP A 143 -0.19 7.89 -4.57
CA ASP A 143 -0.48 6.80 -3.63
C ASP A 143 0.61 6.77 -2.54
N PRO A 144 0.25 6.98 -1.26
CA PRO A 144 1.21 6.95 -0.15
C PRO A 144 2.00 5.64 -0.05
N SER A 145 1.42 4.51 -0.44
CA SER A 145 2.12 3.21 -0.41
C SER A 145 3.33 3.18 -1.35
N MET A 146 3.23 3.84 -2.50
CA MET A 146 4.31 3.91 -3.49
C MET A 146 5.52 4.72 -3.01
N MET A 147 5.35 5.57 -1.98
CA MET A 147 6.47 6.35 -1.40
C MET A 147 7.52 5.46 -0.72
N ILE A 148 7.12 4.29 -0.25
CA ILE A 148 8.01 3.32 0.41
C ILE A 148 8.41 2.15 -0.49
N GLN A 149 7.96 2.12 -1.77
CA GLN A 149 8.31 1.08 -2.72
C GLN A 149 9.83 1.05 -2.94
N GLY A 150 10.45 -0.12 -2.66
CA GLY A 150 11.89 -0.31 -2.79
C GLY A 150 12.76 0.49 -1.79
N LYS A 151 12.17 1.18 -0.80
CA LYS A 151 12.92 1.90 0.24
C LYS A 151 13.15 1.04 1.48
N VAL A 152 12.43 -0.07 1.61
CA VAL A 152 12.44 -0.91 2.81
C VAL A 152 12.68 -2.36 2.42
N PRO A 153 13.73 -3.01 2.95
CA PRO A 153 13.97 -4.41 2.65
C PRO A 153 12.87 -5.30 3.23
N GLY A 154 12.48 -6.33 2.49
CA GLY A 154 11.42 -7.27 2.87
C GLY A 154 9.99 -6.75 2.65
N VAL A 155 9.82 -5.55 2.07
CA VAL A 155 8.51 -5.00 1.68
C VAL A 155 8.36 -5.09 0.17
N SER A 156 7.33 -5.80 -0.28
CA SER A 156 6.93 -5.91 -1.69
C SER A 156 5.68 -5.08 -1.93
N ILE A 157 5.73 -4.18 -2.90
CA ILE A 157 4.60 -3.35 -3.33
C ILE A 157 4.42 -3.58 -4.82
N THR A 158 3.23 -4.04 -5.21
CA THR A 158 2.88 -4.30 -6.60
C THR A 158 1.66 -3.46 -6.97
N ASN A 159 1.77 -2.72 -8.07
CA ASN A 159 0.67 -2.00 -8.68
C ASN A 159 0.47 -2.53 -10.10
N THR A 160 -0.60 -3.28 -10.33
CA THR A 160 -0.90 -3.94 -11.61
C THR A 160 -1.67 -3.06 -12.59
N GLY A 161 -2.19 -1.91 -12.13
CA GLY A 161 -3.01 -0.99 -12.92
C GLY A 161 -2.64 0.48 -12.68
N ALA A 162 -1.37 0.84 -12.85
CA ALA A 162 -0.88 2.18 -12.55
C ALA A 162 -1.54 3.30 -13.39
N GLY A 163 -2.10 2.99 -14.56
CA GLY A 163 -2.83 3.92 -15.40
C GLY A 163 -4.31 4.12 -15.03
N ASP A 164 -4.84 3.35 -14.06
CA ASP A 164 -6.17 3.53 -13.49
C ASP A 164 -6.07 4.40 -12.21
N PRO A 165 -6.68 5.59 -12.17
CA PRO A 165 -6.61 6.48 -11.01
C PRO A 165 -7.31 5.93 -9.76
N ASN A 166 -8.13 4.88 -9.91
CA ASN A 166 -8.88 4.24 -8.84
C ASN A 166 -8.18 2.99 -8.28
N ASN A 167 -7.13 2.49 -8.97
CA ASN A 167 -6.38 1.33 -8.55
C ASN A 167 -5.49 1.61 -7.33
N GLN A 168 -5.36 0.63 -6.44
CA GLN A 168 -4.52 0.68 -5.25
C GLN A 168 -3.41 -0.36 -5.32
N ALA A 169 -2.22 -0.02 -4.83
CA ALA A 169 -1.12 -0.95 -4.77
C ALA A 169 -1.30 -1.99 -3.65
N SER A 170 -0.91 -3.22 -3.92
CA SER A 170 -0.86 -4.32 -2.96
C SER A 170 0.45 -4.28 -2.18
N ILE A 171 0.38 -4.35 -0.85
CA ILE A 171 1.54 -4.33 0.05
C ILE A 171 1.66 -5.68 0.76
N GLN A 172 2.86 -6.26 0.75
CA GLN A 172 3.17 -7.48 1.49
C GLN A 172 4.53 -7.36 2.19
N ILE A 173 4.63 -7.88 3.44
CA ILE A 173 5.86 -7.84 4.24
C ILE A 173 6.34 -9.26 4.49
N ARG A 174 7.61 -9.57 4.09
CA ARG A 174 8.29 -10.86 4.29
C ARG A 174 7.51 -12.05 3.73
N GLY A 175 6.83 -11.86 2.59
CA GLY A 175 6.16 -12.91 1.83
C GLY A 175 4.82 -13.35 2.40
N VAL A 176 4.27 -14.40 1.79
CA VAL A 176 2.92 -14.93 2.08
C VAL A 176 2.89 -15.58 3.45
N SER A 177 1.85 -15.29 4.21
CA SER A 177 1.72 -15.76 5.61
C SER A 177 0.44 -16.53 5.87
N SER A 178 -0.52 -16.52 4.98
CA SER A 178 -1.81 -17.21 5.15
C SER A 178 -2.29 -17.82 3.84
N ARG A 179 -3.20 -18.76 3.95
CA ARG A 179 -3.89 -19.38 2.81
C ARG A 179 -5.16 -18.61 2.46
N SER A 180 -5.97 -18.26 3.46
CA SER A 180 -7.31 -17.67 3.27
C SER A 180 -7.57 -16.45 4.14
N ALA A 181 -6.68 -16.12 5.10
CA ALA A 181 -6.75 -14.85 5.81
C ALA A 181 -6.01 -13.75 5.06
N GLY A 182 -6.31 -12.48 5.37
CA GLY A 182 -5.68 -11.33 4.74
C GLY A 182 -4.16 -11.33 4.87
N LEU A 183 -3.49 -10.81 3.84
CA LEU A 183 -2.03 -10.78 3.71
C LEU A 183 -1.44 -9.37 3.88
N GLY A 184 -2.28 -8.33 3.88
CA GLY A 184 -1.86 -6.94 4.02
C GLY A 184 -1.38 -6.60 5.44
N PRO A 185 -0.44 -5.66 5.58
CA PRO A 185 -0.01 -5.16 6.89
C PRO A 185 -1.09 -4.32 7.56
N LEU A 186 -1.06 -4.24 8.89
CA LEU A 186 -1.85 -3.28 9.63
C LEU A 186 -1.33 -1.85 9.37
N ILE A 187 -2.21 -0.94 9.01
CA ILE A 187 -1.91 0.48 8.91
C ILE A 187 -2.27 1.16 10.23
N VAL A 188 -1.34 1.93 10.79
CA VAL A 188 -1.53 2.71 12.02
C VAL A 188 -1.21 4.17 11.71
N ILE A 189 -2.17 5.07 11.84
CA ILE A 189 -1.99 6.49 11.55
C ILE A 189 -2.01 7.28 12.84
N ASP A 190 -0.94 8.00 13.14
CA ASP A 190 -0.79 8.80 14.38
C ASP A 190 -1.08 8.01 15.68
N GLY A 191 -0.84 6.68 15.65
CA GLY A 191 -1.10 5.79 16.77
C GLY A 191 -2.48 5.13 16.76
N VAL A 192 -3.37 5.46 15.82
CA VAL A 192 -4.70 4.84 15.65
C VAL A 192 -4.60 3.66 14.67
N PRO A 193 -4.88 2.42 15.10
CA PRO A 193 -4.80 1.25 14.22
C PRO A 193 -6.04 1.13 13.32
N GLY A 194 -5.86 0.56 12.12
CA GLY A 194 -6.95 0.33 11.15
C GLY A 194 -7.20 1.49 10.19
N GLY A 195 -6.29 2.46 10.13
CA GLY A 195 -6.37 3.57 9.17
C GLY A 195 -6.26 3.13 7.71
N ASN A 196 -6.76 3.96 6.81
CA ASN A 196 -6.69 3.74 5.37
C ASN A 196 -5.72 4.74 4.72
N LEU A 197 -4.70 4.25 4.00
CA LEU A 197 -3.73 5.10 3.31
C LEU A 197 -4.37 6.02 2.26
N THR A 198 -5.51 5.65 1.68
CA THR A 198 -6.23 6.51 0.73
C THR A 198 -6.82 7.76 1.37
N ASN A 199 -6.96 7.80 2.71
CA ASN A 199 -7.43 8.98 3.44
C ASN A 199 -6.31 9.92 3.89
N ILE A 200 -5.10 9.77 3.36
CA ILE A 200 -3.96 10.63 3.68
C ILE A 200 -3.39 11.23 2.40
N ASN A 201 -3.26 12.56 2.39
CA ASN A 201 -2.46 13.20 1.36
C ASN A 201 -0.97 12.90 1.60
N PRO A 202 -0.19 12.48 0.57
CA PRO A 202 1.25 12.26 0.69
C PRO A 202 2.02 13.45 1.30
N ASN A 203 1.61 14.68 1.03
CA ASN A 203 2.22 15.89 1.59
C ASN A 203 2.03 16.06 3.10
N ASP A 204 1.08 15.33 3.71
CA ASP A 204 0.84 15.35 5.16
C ASP A 204 1.67 14.32 5.92
N ILE A 205 2.40 13.45 5.24
CA ILE A 205 3.19 12.39 5.86
C ILE A 205 4.56 12.91 6.27
N ALA A 206 4.94 12.68 7.52
CA ALA A 206 6.27 12.97 8.05
C ALA A 206 7.20 11.76 7.98
N SER A 207 6.69 10.57 8.32
CA SER A 207 7.47 9.33 8.27
C SER A 207 6.59 8.09 8.16
N PHE A 208 7.23 7.01 7.68
CA PHE A 208 6.75 5.64 7.82
C PHE A 208 7.72 4.85 8.71
N ASP A 209 7.19 4.15 9.68
CA ASP A 209 7.91 3.18 10.50
C ASP A 209 7.34 1.78 10.24
N ILE A 210 8.15 0.88 9.69
CA ILE A 210 7.71 -0.44 9.27
C ILE A 210 8.22 -1.49 10.26
N LEU A 211 7.28 -2.09 11.03
CA LEU A 211 7.54 -3.12 12.02
C LEU A 211 7.38 -4.50 11.34
N LYS A 212 8.52 -5.15 11.08
CA LYS A 212 8.57 -6.35 10.25
C LYS A 212 8.65 -7.65 11.05
N ASP A 213 9.14 -7.61 12.27
CA ASP A 213 9.35 -8.79 13.12
C ASP A 213 8.24 -9.00 14.16
N GLY A 214 8.25 -10.20 14.76
CA GLY A 214 7.28 -10.57 15.77
C GLY A 214 7.40 -9.75 17.05
N ALA A 215 8.60 -9.31 17.43
CA ALA A 215 8.80 -8.56 18.67
C ALA A 215 8.27 -7.12 18.57
N ALA A 216 8.43 -6.48 17.41
CA ALA A 216 7.88 -5.16 17.15
C ALA A 216 6.36 -5.17 16.94
N SER A 217 5.83 -6.18 16.24
CA SER A 217 4.42 -6.24 15.84
C SER A 217 3.50 -6.93 16.85
N ALA A 218 4.02 -7.81 17.74
CA ALA A 218 3.19 -8.57 18.71
C ALA A 218 2.35 -7.69 19.64
N ILE A 219 2.78 -6.47 19.92
CA ILE A 219 2.00 -5.52 20.74
C ILE A 219 0.67 -5.12 20.08
N TYR A 220 0.54 -5.25 18.75
CA TYR A 220 -0.71 -5.08 17.99
C TYR A 220 -1.52 -6.38 17.87
N GLY A 221 -1.01 -7.49 18.44
CA GLY A 221 -1.68 -8.78 18.54
C GLY A 221 -1.96 -9.40 17.18
N THR A 222 -3.21 -9.80 16.99
CA THR A 222 -3.67 -10.50 15.78
C THR A 222 -3.69 -9.61 14.53
N ARG A 223 -3.73 -8.31 14.70
CA ARG A 223 -3.68 -7.36 13.59
C ARG A 223 -2.24 -7.17 13.05
N GLY A 224 -1.22 -7.48 13.88
CA GLY A 224 0.20 -7.31 13.52
C GLY A 224 0.85 -8.51 12.85
N SER A 225 0.12 -9.59 12.54
CA SER A 225 0.68 -10.81 11.96
C SER A 225 1.45 -10.58 10.66
N ASN A 226 0.93 -9.74 9.79
CA ASN A 226 1.52 -9.46 8.49
C ASN A 226 2.50 -8.26 8.51
N GLY A 227 2.91 -7.85 9.72
CA GLY A 227 3.67 -6.62 9.94
C GLY A 227 2.78 -5.40 10.14
N VAL A 228 3.38 -4.29 10.49
CA VAL A 228 2.67 -3.03 10.78
C VAL A 228 3.38 -1.89 10.06
N ILE A 229 2.62 -1.03 9.40
CA ILE A 229 3.09 0.22 8.83
C ILE A 229 2.53 1.35 9.69
N VAL A 230 3.39 2.02 10.44
CA VAL A 230 3.03 3.17 11.26
C VAL A 230 3.30 4.43 10.44
N VAL A 231 2.26 5.20 10.19
CA VAL A 231 2.33 6.48 9.50
C VAL A 231 2.25 7.59 10.52
N THR A 232 3.27 8.44 10.54
CA THR A 232 3.26 9.66 11.35
C THR A 232 2.96 10.85 10.44
N THR A 233 1.94 11.64 10.77
CA THR A 233 1.63 12.84 10.01
C THR A 233 2.39 14.04 10.54
N LYS A 234 2.62 15.04 9.67
CA LYS A 234 3.21 16.32 10.04
C LYS A 234 2.35 17.02 11.09
N LYS A 235 2.99 17.61 12.08
CA LYS A 235 2.31 18.36 13.16
C LYS A 235 2.44 19.86 12.95
N GLY A 236 1.71 20.63 13.74
CA GLY A 236 1.79 22.09 13.76
C GLY A 236 3.17 22.58 14.16
N SER A 237 3.57 23.74 13.64
CA SER A 237 4.81 24.40 14.02
C SER A 237 4.85 24.70 15.51
N LYS A 238 6.07 24.76 16.07
CA LYS A 238 6.31 25.02 17.50
C LYS A 238 7.13 26.28 17.74
N ASP A 239 7.49 27.00 16.69
CA ASP A 239 8.40 28.15 16.70
C ASP A 239 7.71 29.49 17.05
N GLY A 240 6.40 29.50 17.12
CA GLY A 240 5.58 30.67 17.40
C GLY A 240 5.08 31.41 16.16
N SER A 241 5.46 30.95 14.97
CA SER A 241 5.04 31.51 13.67
C SER A 241 3.93 30.69 13.01
N VAL A 242 3.31 31.29 12.02
CA VAL A 242 2.35 30.67 11.13
C VAL A 242 3.04 30.43 9.79
N HIS A 243 3.03 29.22 9.32
CA HIS A 243 3.58 28.80 8.04
C HIS A 243 2.44 28.40 7.12
N THR A 244 2.45 28.93 5.92
CA THR A 244 1.56 28.53 4.84
C THR A 244 2.39 27.89 3.75
N SER A 245 1.91 26.79 3.18
CA SER A 245 2.56 26.20 2.01
C SER A 245 1.53 25.75 0.99
N TYR A 246 1.92 25.83 -0.27
CA TYR A 246 1.17 25.30 -1.40
C TYR A 246 2.01 24.28 -2.16
N SER A 247 1.41 23.18 -2.56
CA SER A 247 1.99 22.17 -3.44
C SER A 247 1.02 21.88 -4.57
N GLY A 248 1.48 22.04 -5.81
CA GLY A 248 0.72 21.71 -7.00
C GLY A 248 1.53 20.79 -7.90
N MET A 249 0.86 19.81 -8.54
CA MET A 249 1.50 18.98 -9.55
C MET A 249 0.52 18.58 -10.65
N MET A 250 1.07 18.33 -11.83
CA MET A 250 0.36 17.78 -12.99
C MET A 250 1.16 16.59 -13.54
N SER A 251 0.48 15.51 -13.86
CA SER A 251 1.09 14.33 -14.47
C SER A 251 0.38 13.91 -15.76
N PHE A 252 1.15 13.31 -16.66
CA PHE A 252 0.70 12.74 -17.91
C PHE A 252 1.13 11.27 -17.95
N ASP A 253 0.15 10.39 -18.15
CA ASP A 253 0.35 8.95 -18.22
C ASP A 253 0.19 8.49 -19.67
N VAL A 254 1.26 7.94 -20.26
CA VAL A 254 1.29 7.45 -21.63
C VAL A 254 1.59 5.95 -21.62
N ILE A 255 0.88 5.17 -22.40
CA ILE A 255 1.14 3.72 -22.58
C ILE A 255 2.59 3.52 -23.04
N LYS A 256 3.32 2.65 -22.38
CA LYS A 256 4.77 2.47 -22.57
C LYS A 256 5.11 1.43 -23.62
N LYS A 257 4.44 0.29 -23.58
CA LYS A 257 4.68 -0.86 -24.45
C LYS A 257 3.39 -1.57 -24.74
N GLU A 258 3.21 -1.90 -25.98
CA GLU A 258 2.05 -2.62 -26.50
C GLU A 258 2.48 -4.01 -26.97
N LEU A 259 1.51 -4.93 -27.05
CA LEU A 259 1.71 -6.22 -27.69
C LEU A 259 1.71 -6.02 -29.22
N ASP A 260 2.61 -6.70 -29.93
CA ASP A 260 2.72 -6.60 -31.38
C ASP A 260 1.59 -7.42 -32.07
N MET A 261 0.36 -6.87 -31.96
CA MET A 261 -0.83 -7.46 -32.54
C MET A 261 -0.91 -7.18 -34.03
N MET A 262 -1.70 -7.96 -34.78
CA MET A 262 -1.94 -7.72 -36.18
C MET A 262 -2.76 -6.44 -36.41
N SER A 263 -2.32 -5.60 -37.33
CA SER A 263 -3.13 -4.54 -37.91
C SER A 263 -4.19 -5.15 -38.86
N ALA A 264 -5.15 -4.34 -39.33
CA ALA A 264 -6.12 -4.80 -40.30
C ALA A 264 -5.46 -5.27 -41.63
N GLN A 265 -4.35 -4.63 -42.00
CA GLN A 265 -3.58 -5.04 -43.18
C GLN A 265 -2.88 -6.38 -42.96
N ASP A 266 -2.20 -6.57 -41.79
CA ASP A 266 -1.59 -7.86 -41.44
C ASP A 266 -2.64 -8.97 -41.38
N TYR A 267 -3.83 -8.66 -40.84
CA TYR A 267 -4.93 -9.62 -40.77
C TYR A 267 -5.37 -10.13 -42.13
N ARG A 268 -5.51 -9.23 -43.10
CA ARG A 268 -5.86 -9.56 -44.48
C ARG A 268 -4.75 -10.31 -45.22
N ASP A 269 -3.53 -9.76 -45.19
CA ASP A 269 -2.42 -10.28 -45.97
C ASP A 269 -1.85 -11.57 -45.42
N VAL A 270 -1.78 -11.68 -44.06
CA VAL A 270 -1.13 -12.81 -43.38
C VAL A 270 -2.16 -13.85 -42.96
N ARG A 271 -3.11 -13.49 -42.08
CA ARG A 271 -4.03 -14.47 -41.50
C ARG A 271 -4.96 -15.08 -42.58
N LEU A 272 -5.64 -14.25 -43.34
CA LEU A 272 -6.52 -14.74 -44.42
C LEU A 272 -5.71 -15.32 -45.58
N GLY A 273 -4.53 -14.77 -45.88
CA GLY A 273 -3.60 -15.29 -46.87
C GLY A 273 -3.08 -16.70 -46.58
N TRP A 274 -2.99 -17.09 -45.30
CA TRP A 274 -2.66 -18.46 -44.88
C TRP A 274 -3.87 -19.40 -44.88
N GLY A 275 -5.05 -18.91 -45.19
CA GLY A 275 -6.28 -19.69 -45.16
C GLY A 275 -6.80 -20.01 -43.77
N ASP A 276 -6.36 -19.32 -42.73
CA ASP A 276 -6.85 -19.50 -41.36
C ASP A 276 -8.26 -18.90 -41.21
N THR A 277 -8.96 -19.41 -40.19
CA THR A 277 -10.31 -18.94 -39.88
C THR A 277 -10.32 -17.45 -39.53
N GLY A 278 -11.19 -16.71 -40.16
CA GLY A 278 -11.38 -15.26 -39.97
C GLY A 278 -12.30 -14.68 -41.03
N VAL A 279 -12.81 -13.47 -40.76
CA VAL A 279 -13.69 -12.75 -41.72
C VAL A 279 -13.16 -11.33 -41.83
N ASP A 280 -12.97 -10.85 -43.05
CA ASP A 280 -12.73 -9.43 -43.32
C ASP A 280 -14.09 -8.71 -43.30
N LEU A 281 -14.25 -7.81 -42.33
CA LEU A 281 -15.46 -7.01 -42.14
C LEU A 281 -15.35 -5.60 -42.72
N GLY A 282 -14.28 -5.35 -43.50
CA GLY A 282 -14.10 -4.11 -44.26
C GLY A 282 -13.56 -2.90 -43.45
N GLY A 283 -13.48 -2.99 -42.13
CA GLY A 283 -12.95 -1.92 -41.27
C GLY A 283 -11.42 -1.86 -41.27
N ASN A 284 -10.90 -0.84 -40.62
CA ASN A 284 -9.48 -0.64 -40.33
C ASN A 284 -9.36 0.13 -39.02
N VAL A 285 -9.39 -0.58 -37.90
CA VAL A 285 -9.44 0.02 -36.57
C VAL A 285 -8.25 -0.49 -35.71
N ASP A 286 -7.48 0.42 -35.19
CA ASP A 286 -6.60 0.17 -34.04
C ASP A 286 -7.44 0.26 -32.78
N TRP A 287 -7.88 -0.90 -32.30
CA TRP A 287 -8.79 -0.96 -31.16
C TRP A 287 -8.13 -0.52 -29.86
N LEU A 288 -6.79 -0.71 -29.71
CA LEU A 288 -6.09 -0.27 -28.50
C LEU A 288 -6.03 1.27 -28.44
N ASP A 289 -5.71 1.92 -29.54
CA ASP A 289 -5.76 3.38 -29.64
C ASP A 289 -7.19 3.92 -29.45
N ALA A 290 -8.19 3.24 -30.05
CA ALA A 290 -9.59 3.64 -29.97
C ALA A 290 -10.18 3.63 -28.56
N VAL A 291 -9.68 2.79 -27.64
CA VAL A 291 -10.15 2.69 -26.25
C VAL A 291 -9.27 3.44 -25.25
N SER A 292 -8.16 4.02 -25.71
CA SER A 292 -7.17 4.65 -24.83
C SER A 292 -7.09 6.16 -25.04
N ARG A 293 -6.55 6.83 -24.01
CA ARG A 293 -6.18 8.26 -24.03
C ARG A 293 -4.92 8.47 -23.19
N THR A 294 -4.28 9.63 -23.35
CA THR A 294 -3.29 10.07 -22.37
C THR A 294 -3.98 10.38 -21.04
N GLY A 295 -3.59 9.67 -20.00
CA GLY A 295 -4.07 9.95 -18.64
C GLY A 295 -3.54 11.29 -18.14
N VAL A 296 -4.37 12.07 -17.46
CA VAL A 296 -3.97 13.38 -16.89
C VAL A 296 -4.42 13.47 -15.46
N THR A 297 -3.50 13.82 -14.56
CA THR A 297 -3.82 14.07 -13.14
C THR A 297 -3.34 15.43 -12.72
N MET A 298 -4.18 16.18 -12.03
CA MET A 298 -3.86 17.42 -11.33
C MET A 298 -4.09 17.24 -9.84
N GLN A 299 -3.15 17.71 -9.01
CA GLN A 299 -3.32 17.73 -7.56
C GLN A 299 -2.85 19.08 -6.98
N HIS A 300 -3.62 19.62 -6.05
CA HIS A 300 -3.34 20.85 -5.32
C HIS A 300 -3.49 20.61 -3.83
N THR A 301 -2.55 21.08 -3.05
CA THR A 301 -2.58 20.98 -1.58
C THR A 301 -2.20 22.34 -0.99
N ILE A 302 -3.01 22.82 -0.06
CA ILE A 302 -2.73 24.00 0.75
C ILE A 302 -2.61 23.58 2.20
N THR A 303 -1.58 24.05 2.88
CA THR A 303 -1.35 23.74 4.29
C THR A 303 -1.16 25.02 5.09
N LEU A 304 -1.76 25.06 6.28
CA LEU A 304 -1.58 26.08 7.29
C LEU A 304 -1.11 25.41 8.58
N SER A 305 0.02 25.82 9.13
CA SER A 305 0.50 25.29 10.41
C SER A 305 1.04 26.41 11.28
N GLY A 306 0.87 26.27 12.58
CA GLY A 306 1.35 27.30 13.52
C GLY A 306 1.24 26.85 14.97
N GLY A 307 1.75 27.70 15.86
CA GLY A 307 1.62 27.49 17.27
C GLY A 307 2.96 27.51 18.02
N ASN A 308 2.97 26.93 19.20
CA ASN A 308 4.12 26.84 20.07
C ASN A 308 4.19 25.45 20.74
N ASN A 309 5.15 25.23 21.64
CA ASN A 309 5.33 23.95 22.32
C ASN A 309 4.12 23.48 23.16
N LYS A 310 3.17 24.37 23.48
CA LYS A 310 1.97 24.03 24.26
C LYS A 310 0.71 23.94 23.41
N ASN A 311 0.63 24.78 22.38
CA ASN A 311 -0.53 24.85 21.51
C ASN A 311 -0.03 24.87 20.09
N ASN A 312 -0.35 23.89 19.31
CA ASN A 312 -0.05 23.90 17.89
C ASN A 312 -1.20 23.29 17.09
N TYR A 313 -1.26 23.71 15.84
CA TYR A 313 -2.25 23.23 14.90
C TYR A 313 -1.64 23.09 13.50
N ARG A 314 -2.20 22.16 12.74
CA ARG A 314 -1.95 21.99 11.31
C ARG A 314 -3.28 21.71 10.63
N ILE A 315 -3.55 22.40 9.54
CA ILE A 315 -4.72 22.22 8.69
C ILE A 315 -4.21 22.10 7.27
N SER A 316 -4.62 21.05 6.56
CA SER A 316 -4.38 20.87 5.13
C SER A 316 -5.70 20.66 4.41
N ALA A 317 -5.76 21.12 3.16
CA ALA A 317 -6.84 20.84 2.24
C ALA A 317 -6.24 20.45 0.89
N ASP A 318 -6.78 19.40 0.28
CA ASP A 318 -6.32 18.90 -1.01
C ASP A 318 -7.47 18.68 -1.98
N TYR A 319 -7.17 18.92 -3.24
CA TYR A 319 -8.00 18.63 -4.39
C TYR A 319 -7.21 17.82 -5.40
N ARG A 320 -7.84 16.81 -5.99
CA ARG A 320 -7.27 15.98 -7.04
C ARG A 320 -8.33 15.73 -8.12
N ASP A 321 -7.92 15.91 -9.38
CA ASP A 321 -8.67 15.50 -10.57
C ASP A 321 -7.76 14.61 -11.41
N ALA A 322 -8.21 13.39 -11.72
CA ALA A 322 -7.43 12.39 -12.41
C ALA A 322 -8.27 11.65 -13.43
N LYS A 323 -7.76 11.58 -14.66
CA LYS A 323 -8.31 10.80 -15.77
C LYS A 323 -7.34 9.68 -16.10
N GLY A 324 -7.85 8.44 -16.17
CA GLY A 324 -7.05 7.28 -16.53
C GLY A 324 -6.73 7.19 -18.01
N ILE A 325 -5.99 6.14 -18.37
CA ILE A 325 -5.58 5.89 -19.76
C ILE A 325 -6.68 5.26 -20.62
N ASP A 326 -7.73 4.68 -20.02
CA ASP A 326 -8.95 4.28 -20.70
C ASP A 326 -9.91 5.47 -20.85
N LEU A 327 -10.92 5.36 -21.71
CA LEU A 327 -11.81 6.49 -22.01
C LEU A 327 -12.77 6.84 -20.85
N ARG A 328 -12.99 5.92 -19.89
CA ARG A 328 -14.01 6.07 -18.84
C ARG A 328 -13.45 6.45 -17.48
N SER A 329 -12.35 5.82 -17.03
CA SER A 329 -11.92 5.98 -15.64
C SER A 329 -11.57 7.43 -15.28
N GLU A 330 -12.22 7.93 -14.25
CA GLU A 330 -12.00 9.26 -13.69
C GLU A 330 -12.06 9.21 -12.16
N ARG A 331 -11.40 10.17 -11.50
CA ARG A 331 -11.41 10.34 -10.05
C ARG A 331 -11.31 11.80 -9.69
N GLU A 332 -12.31 12.31 -9.02
CA GLU A 332 -12.30 13.64 -8.41
C GLU A 332 -12.34 13.49 -6.90
N GLU A 333 -11.43 14.16 -6.21
CA GLU A 333 -11.20 13.94 -4.79
C GLU A 333 -11.03 15.26 -4.04
N TYR A 334 -11.73 15.40 -2.92
CA TYR A 334 -11.65 16.52 -1.99
C TYR A 334 -11.30 15.97 -0.61
N GLY A 335 -10.12 16.35 -0.10
CA GLY A 335 -9.65 15.98 1.21
C GLY A 335 -9.38 17.16 2.10
N ALA A 336 -9.52 16.97 3.41
CA ALA A 336 -9.03 17.90 4.40
C ALA A 336 -8.53 17.12 5.62
N ARG A 337 -7.54 17.66 6.30
CA ARG A 337 -7.03 17.15 7.57
C ARG A 337 -6.76 18.28 8.52
N ALA A 338 -7.23 18.16 9.76
CA ALA A 338 -6.92 19.10 10.83
C ALA A 338 -6.38 18.34 12.04
N SER A 339 -5.30 18.84 12.61
CA SER A 339 -4.68 18.35 13.84
C SER A 339 -4.46 19.49 14.81
N VAL A 340 -4.90 19.34 16.05
CA VAL A 340 -4.70 20.33 17.11
C VAL A 340 -4.13 19.66 18.35
N MET A 341 -3.20 20.33 19.01
CA MET A 341 -2.63 19.90 20.27
C MET A 341 -2.65 21.06 21.28
N HIS A 342 -3.14 20.78 22.47
CA HIS A 342 -3.11 21.68 23.61
C HIS A 342 -2.48 21.02 24.82
N THR A 343 -1.49 21.66 25.42
CA THR A 343 -0.88 21.25 26.70
C THR A 343 -1.13 22.31 27.76
N SER A 344 -1.70 21.92 28.90
CA SER A 344 -1.98 22.81 30.01
C SER A 344 -0.74 23.53 30.52
N LYS A 345 -0.91 24.71 31.18
CA LYS A 345 0.18 25.58 31.63
C LYS A 345 1.24 24.84 32.46
N GLY A 346 0.83 23.92 33.32
CA GLY A 346 1.72 23.09 34.15
C GLY A 346 2.18 21.79 33.50
N GLY A 347 1.79 21.47 32.27
CA GLY A 347 2.10 20.21 31.60
C GLY A 347 1.39 18.98 32.20
N LEU A 348 0.34 19.22 33.00
CA LEU A 348 -0.42 18.16 33.66
C LEU A 348 -1.19 17.32 32.67
N PHE A 349 -1.88 17.95 31.72
CA PHE A 349 -2.57 17.25 30.65
C PHE A 349 -2.22 17.78 29.27
N THR A 350 -2.28 16.88 28.27
CA THR A 350 -2.21 17.20 26.87
C THR A 350 -3.46 16.63 26.17
N PHE A 351 -4.15 17.47 25.44
CA PHE A 351 -5.23 17.08 24.54
C PHE A 351 -4.74 17.11 23.10
N THR A 352 -5.04 16.06 22.34
CA THR A 352 -4.76 16.01 20.88
C THR A 352 -6.04 15.55 20.20
N ALA A 353 -6.40 16.21 19.11
CA ALA A 353 -7.51 15.78 18.26
C ALA A 353 -7.10 15.90 16.78
N ASN A 354 -7.50 14.90 16.01
CA ASN A 354 -7.32 14.85 14.57
C ASN A 354 -8.67 14.57 13.90
N VAL A 355 -8.91 15.17 12.74
CA VAL A 355 -10.06 14.89 11.90
C VAL A 355 -9.65 14.94 10.44
N ALA A 356 -10.08 13.96 9.65
CA ALA A 356 -9.73 13.83 8.24
C ALA A 356 -10.96 13.38 7.42
N PRO A 357 -11.83 14.30 6.97
CA PRO A 357 -12.87 14.01 6.00
C PRO A 357 -12.30 13.95 4.58
N ARG A 358 -12.85 13.04 3.76
CA ARG A 358 -12.55 12.92 2.32
C ARG A 358 -13.77 12.47 1.54
N ILE A 359 -13.97 13.07 0.38
CA ILE A 359 -15.02 12.70 -0.58
C ILE A 359 -14.34 12.40 -1.91
N ILE A 360 -14.71 11.27 -2.50
CA ILE A 360 -14.16 10.79 -3.77
C ILE A 360 -15.35 10.48 -4.69
N TYR A 361 -15.37 11.14 -5.84
CA TYR A 361 -16.22 10.81 -6.97
C TYR A 361 -15.38 10.09 -8.02
N ARG A 362 -15.86 8.96 -8.51
CA ARG A 362 -15.11 8.19 -9.49
C ARG A 362 -16.00 7.52 -10.50
N ASP A 363 -15.51 7.45 -11.72
CA ASP A 363 -15.98 6.54 -12.74
C ASP A 363 -14.99 5.37 -12.77
N ASN A 364 -15.51 4.14 -12.65
CA ASN A 364 -14.66 2.97 -12.55
C ASN A 364 -14.13 2.55 -13.92
N ALA A 365 -12.88 2.10 -13.97
CA ALA A 365 -12.29 1.51 -15.17
C ALA A 365 -12.99 0.19 -15.52
N ASP A 366 -13.17 -0.03 -16.82
CA ASP A 366 -13.45 -1.37 -17.33
C ASP A 366 -12.14 -2.11 -17.59
N TRP A 367 -11.72 -2.93 -16.62
CA TRP A 367 -10.45 -3.67 -16.68
C TRP A 367 -10.42 -4.70 -17.83
N GLY A 368 -11.57 -5.13 -18.37
CA GLY A 368 -11.66 -6.01 -19.51
C GLY A 368 -11.40 -5.33 -20.86
N VAL A 369 -11.49 -4.00 -20.90
CA VAL A 369 -11.50 -3.26 -22.19
C VAL A 369 -10.19 -3.41 -22.98
N PHE A 370 -9.04 -3.42 -22.31
CA PHE A 370 -7.75 -3.57 -23.00
C PHE A 370 -7.54 -4.98 -23.54
N LYS A 371 -7.99 -6.01 -22.80
CA LYS A 371 -8.05 -7.40 -23.30
C LYS A 371 -8.96 -7.46 -24.56
N ASP A 372 -10.16 -6.94 -24.45
CA ASP A 372 -11.14 -6.97 -25.53
C ASP A 372 -10.65 -6.20 -26.77
N ALA A 373 -9.97 -5.07 -26.57
CA ALA A 373 -9.38 -4.29 -27.65
C ALA A 373 -8.30 -5.06 -28.42
N ILE A 374 -7.38 -5.74 -27.73
CA ILE A 374 -6.33 -6.52 -28.41
C ILE A 374 -6.85 -7.82 -29.04
N GLU A 375 -7.96 -8.38 -28.53
CA GLU A 375 -8.60 -9.56 -29.10
C GLU A 375 -9.54 -9.26 -30.26
N ALA A 376 -10.04 -8.03 -30.36
CA ALA A 376 -10.99 -7.62 -31.41
C ALA A 376 -10.38 -7.75 -32.81
N ASN A 377 -11.19 -8.23 -33.74
CA ASN A 377 -10.80 -8.28 -35.15
C ASN A 377 -10.53 -6.85 -35.66
N PRO A 378 -9.32 -6.52 -36.13
CA PRO A 378 -8.98 -5.15 -36.57
C PRO A 378 -9.69 -4.73 -37.86
N THR A 379 -10.32 -5.69 -38.57
CA THR A 379 -11.17 -5.38 -39.72
C THR A 379 -12.62 -5.12 -39.35
N THR A 380 -13.02 -5.21 -38.09
CA THR A 380 -14.36 -4.85 -37.63
C THR A 380 -14.51 -3.32 -37.64
N PRO A 381 -15.55 -2.77 -38.32
CA PRO A 381 -15.85 -1.33 -38.25
C PRO A 381 -16.20 -0.90 -36.80
N MET A 382 -15.89 0.32 -36.44
CA MET A 382 -16.28 0.86 -35.11
C MET A 382 -17.79 1.15 -35.06
N MET A 383 -18.32 1.74 -36.13
CA MET A 383 -19.72 2.06 -36.25
C MET A 383 -20.36 1.12 -37.29
N ASP A 384 -21.65 0.89 -37.16
CA ASP A 384 -22.42 0.10 -38.10
C ASP A 384 -22.43 0.78 -39.50
N PRO A 385 -21.94 0.14 -40.59
CA PRO A 385 -21.93 0.72 -41.93
C PRO A 385 -23.33 1.02 -42.47
N GLU A 386 -24.37 0.30 -42.02
CA GLU A 386 -25.76 0.52 -42.44
C GLU A 386 -26.44 1.60 -41.59
N ASN A 387 -25.97 1.81 -40.35
CA ASN A 387 -26.48 2.86 -39.47
C ASN A 387 -25.34 3.53 -38.66
N PRO A 388 -24.65 4.52 -39.21
CA PRO A 388 -23.50 5.18 -38.56
C PRO A 388 -23.80 5.89 -37.26
N ALA A 389 -25.06 5.93 -36.80
CA ALA A 389 -25.44 6.41 -35.47
C ALA A 389 -25.34 5.31 -34.39
N ARG A 390 -25.08 4.08 -34.79
CA ARG A 390 -24.94 2.93 -33.89
C ARG A 390 -23.53 2.34 -33.94
N TYR A 391 -23.09 1.78 -32.85
CA TYR A 391 -21.86 0.98 -32.81
C TYR A 391 -22.08 -0.35 -33.53
N TYR A 392 -21.01 -0.86 -34.14
CA TYR A 392 -21.05 -2.18 -34.76
C TYR A 392 -21.30 -3.28 -33.72
N ASN A 393 -22.21 -4.20 -34.02
CA ASN A 393 -22.56 -5.30 -33.15
C ASN A 393 -21.53 -6.44 -33.24
N PHE A 394 -20.89 -6.78 -32.14
CA PHE A 394 -19.86 -7.84 -32.03
C PHE A 394 -20.46 -9.24 -31.81
N MET A 395 -21.77 -9.42 -31.91
CA MET A 395 -22.39 -10.73 -31.72
C MET A 395 -21.74 -11.80 -32.61
N GLY A 396 -21.39 -12.94 -31.99
CA GLY A 396 -20.72 -14.06 -32.69
C GLY A 396 -19.20 -13.89 -32.86
N GLN A 397 -18.60 -12.77 -32.43
CA GLN A 397 -17.14 -12.61 -32.34
C GLN A 397 -16.61 -13.07 -30.99
N VAL A 398 -15.27 -13.29 -30.89
CA VAL A 398 -14.59 -13.65 -29.63
C VAL A 398 -14.81 -12.59 -28.55
N VAL A 399 -14.77 -11.35 -28.96
CA VAL A 399 -15.14 -10.20 -28.11
C VAL A 399 -16.64 -9.96 -28.32
N GLY A 400 -17.43 -10.30 -27.33
CA GLY A 400 -18.90 -10.26 -27.42
C GLY A 400 -19.52 -8.86 -27.47
N SER A 401 -18.70 -7.79 -27.35
CA SER A 401 -19.17 -6.41 -27.32
C SER A 401 -18.14 -5.45 -27.89
N ASN A 402 -18.61 -4.36 -28.51
CA ASN A 402 -17.75 -3.29 -28.97
C ASN A 402 -17.08 -2.58 -27.78
N PRO A 403 -15.73 -2.62 -27.63
CA PRO A 403 -15.06 -2.09 -26.46
C PRO A 403 -15.19 -0.56 -26.34
N VAL A 404 -15.28 0.19 -27.43
CA VAL A 404 -15.50 1.65 -27.41
C VAL A 404 -16.92 1.98 -26.96
N GLU A 405 -17.94 1.26 -27.49
CA GLU A 405 -19.32 1.41 -27.06
C GLU A 405 -19.49 1.27 -25.56
N ARG A 406 -18.93 0.19 -25.02
CA ARG A 406 -19.03 -0.13 -23.59
C ARG A 406 -18.47 1.00 -22.70
N GLN A 407 -17.36 1.61 -23.10
CA GLN A 407 -16.81 2.74 -22.34
C GLN A 407 -17.58 4.05 -22.51
N LYS A 408 -18.26 4.24 -23.65
CA LYS A 408 -18.99 5.48 -23.97
C LYS A 408 -20.43 5.49 -23.47
N LEU A 409 -21.11 4.34 -23.50
CA LEU A 409 -22.52 4.23 -23.17
C LEU A 409 -22.78 3.76 -21.75
N GLU A 410 -21.98 2.83 -21.22
CA GLU A 410 -22.16 2.37 -19.84
C GLU A 410 -21.65 3.42 -18.84
N GLN A 411 -22.42 3.60 -17.77
CA GLN A 411 -22.08 4.42 -16.64
C GLN A 411 -21.76 3.51 -15.45
N ASP A 412 -20.61 3.70 -14.82
CA ASP A 412 -20.20 2.97 -13.61
C ASP A 412 -19.59 3.98 -12.66
N HIS A 413 -20.45 4.58 -11.85
CA HIS A 413 -20.11 5.69 -10.98
C HIS A 413 -20.13 5.30 -9.51
N ALA A 414 -19.17 5.80 -8.73
CA ALA A 414 -19.09 5.55 -7.30
C ALA A 414 -18.77 6.81 -6.49
N ASP A 415 -19.56 7.08 -5.46
CA ASP A 415 -19.36 8.12 -4.48
C ASP A 415 -18.84 7.50 -3.17
N THR A 416 -17.61 7.80 -2.82
CA THR A 416 -16.99 7.32 -1.57
C THR A 416 -16.81 8.47 -0.59
N LYS A 417 -17.21 8.24 0.66
CA LYS A 417 -16.99 9.20 1.77
C LYS A 417 -16.22 8.51 2.88
N LEU A 418 -15.13 9.14 3.29
CA LEU A 418 -14.30 8.72 4.43
C LEU A 418 -14.33 9.79 5.49
N LEU A 419 -14.40 9.39 6.75
CA LEU A 419 -14.24 10.27 7.89
C LEU A 419 -13.47 9.53 8.97
N ASP A 420 -12.23 9.94 9.19
CA ASP A 420 -11.42 9.49 10.32
C ASP A 420 -11.34 10.60 11.35
N TRP A 421 -11.55 10.28 12.61
CA TRP A 421 -11.26 11.20 13.69
C TRP A 421 -10.78 10.46 14.93
N ASP A 422 -9.92 11.11 15.69
CA ASP A 422 -9.48 10.65 16.99
C ASP A 422 -9.31 11.80 17.97
N ALA A 423 -9.47 11.48 19.23
CA ALA A 423 -9.21 12.39 20.35
C ALA A 423 -8.48 11.65 21.46
N THR A 424 -7.38 12.24 21.91
CA THR A 424 -6.54 11.69 22.98
C THR A 424 -6.37 12.69 24.12
N VAL A 425 -6.63 12.24 25.34
CA VAL A 425 -6.31 12.95 26.57
C VAL A 425 -5.19 12.21 27.28
N LYS A 426 -4.04 12.88 27.48
CA LYS A 426 -2.88 12.35 28.18
C LYS A 426 -2.62 13.14 29.45
N LEU A 427 -2.50 12.44 30.57
CA LEU A 427 -2.20 13.01 31.90
C LEU A 427 -0.76 12.66 32.28
N ASN A 428 -0.03 13.63 32.80
CA ASN A 428 1.25 13.41 33.46
C ASN A 428 1.00 13.31 34.98
N LEU A 429 1.14 12.10 35.52
CA LEU A 429 0.76 11.81 36.89
C LEU A 429 1.85 12.14 37.93
N LEU A 430 3.11 12.27 37.52
CA LEU A 430 4.20 12.55 38.46
C LEU A 430 4.07 13.87 39.21
N PRO A 431 3.68 15.00 38.61
CA PRO A 431 3.44 16.24 39.34
C PRO A 431 2.35 16.14 40.41
N LEU A 432 1.46 15.15 40.31
CA LEU A 432 0.41 14.88 41.33
C LEU A 432 0.89 13.97 42.44
N LEU A 433 1.93 13.16 42.21
CA LEU A 433 2.41 12.13 43.15
C LEU A 433 3.68 12.51 43.91
N ALA A 434 4.47 13.46 43.36
CA ALA A 434 5.73 13.86 43.95
C ALA A 434 5.81 15.39 44.11
N LYS A 435 6.30 15.86 45.28
CA LYS A 435 6.65 17.28 45.48
C LYS A 435 7.77 17.67 44.53
N GLU A 436 7.72 18.92 44.04
CA GLU A 436 8.62 19.49 43.02
C GLU A 436 10.10 19.12 43.26
N GLY A 437 10.67 18.42 42.31
CA GLY A 437 12.09 18.15 42.15
C GLY A 437 12.32 17.57 40.76
N LYS A 438 13.48 17.82 40.14
CA LYS A 438 13.87 17.26 38.82
C LYS A 438 13.92 15.73 38.92
N SER A 439 12.80 15.06 38.70
CA SER A 439 12.71 13.60 38.71
C SER A 439 13.17 13.05 37.37
N ASN A 440 14.11 12.11 37.36
CA ASN A 440 14.46 11.32 36.14
C ASN A 440 13.36 10.29 35.81
N HIS A 441 12.18 10.45 36.40
CA HIS A 441 11.03 9.56 36.24
C HIS A 441 9.88 10.28 35.55
N ARG A 442 9.11 9.52 34.77
CA ARG A 442 7.90 9.99 34.13
C ARG A 442 6.82 8.92 34.24
N LEU A 443 5.63 9.28 34.67
CA LEU A 443 4.47 8.43 34.68
C LEU A 443 3.32 9.15 33.96
N THR A 444 2.83 8.56 32.87
CA THR A 444 1.73 9.15 32.10
C THR A 444 0.64 8.12 31.87
N THR A 445 -0.60 8.58 31.88
CA THR A 445 -1.73 7.77 31.42
C THR A 445 -2.48 8.51 30.32
N GLN A 446 -2.99 7.78 29.32
CA GLN A 446 -3.75 8.37 28.24
C GLN A 446 -4.97 7.53 27.87
N LEU A 447 -6.02 8.21 27.47
CA LEU A 447 -7.22 7.63 26.92
C LEU A 447 -7.43 8.20 25.52
N MET A 448 -7.60 7.32 24.54
CA MET A 448 -7.87 7.63 23.15
C MET A 448 -9.21 7.04 22.73
N PHE A 449 -9.98 7.83 21.98
CA PHE A 449 -11.14 7.37 21.22
C PHE A 449 -10.92 7.69 19.74
N ALA A 450 -11.25 6.76 18.85
CA ALA A 450 -11.19 6.96 17.42
C ALA A 450 -12.37 6.30 16.71
N ASP A 451 -12.75 6.86 15.56
CA ASP A 451 -13.85 6.36 14.72
C ASP A 451 -13.44 6.49 13.25
N HIS A 452 -13.33 5.37 12.56
CA HIS A 452 -13.15 5.30 11.12
C HIS A 452 -14.50 5.01 10.48
N GLN A 453 -14.92 5.85 9.55
CA GLN A 453 -16.15 5.69 8.79
C GLN A 453 -15.84 5.70 7.30
N TYR A 454 -16.33 4.68 6.63
CA TYR A 454 -16.27 4.54 5.18
C TYR A 454 -17.67 4.28 4.67
N SER A 455 -18.08 4.96 3.62
CA SER A 455 -19.30 4.64 2.89
C SER A 455 -19.07 4.78 1.40
N ASN A 456 -19.64 3.87 0.64
CA ASN A 456 -19.52 3.83 -0.80
C ASN A 456 -20.92 3.63 -1.40
N TYR A 457 -21.25 4.47 -2.36
CA TYR A 457 -22.50 4.41 -3.10
C TYR A 457 -22.15 4.22 -4.57
N ASN A 458 -22.54 3.07 -5.14
CA ASN A 458 -22.31 2.77 -6.54
C ASN A 458 -23.59 2.88 -7.34
N THR A 459 -23.50 3.37 -8.57
CA THR A 459 -24.54 3.44 -9.56
C THR A 459 -23.99 2.89 -10.86
N TRP A 460 -24.64 1.90 -11.43
CA TRP A 460 -24.31 1.35 -12.74
C TRP A 460 -25.52 1.38 -13.66
N PHE A 461 -25.30 1.72 -14.92
CA PHE A 461 -26.35 1.79 -15.93
C PHE A 461 -25.82 1.42 -17.31
N ARG A 462 -26.56 0.58 -18.02
CA ARG A 462 -26.38 0.23 -19.44
C ARG A 462 -27.66 0.59 -20.18
N PRO A 463 -27.61 1.48 -21.21
CA PRO A 463 -28.79 1.89 -21.95
C PRO A 463 -29.34 0.79 -22.87
N SER A 464 -30.61 0.89 -23.24
CA SER A 464 -31.28 -0.02 -24.17
C SER A 464 -30.64 -0.02 -25.58
N THR A 465 -29.96 1.07 -25.94
CA THR A 465 -29.23 1.22 -27.19
C THR A 465 -27.90 0.46 -27.27
N SER A 466 -27.41 -0.06 -26.12
CA SER A 466 -26.21 -0.88 -26.08
C SER A 466 -26.41 -2.19 -26.85
N THR A 467 -25.41 -2.54 -27.67
CA THR A 467 -25.45 -3.83 -28.40
C THR A 467 -25.47 -5.02 -27.46
N ILE A 468 -24.91 -4.90 -26.24
CA ILE A 468 -24.98 -5.93 -25.21
C ILE A 468 -26.43 -6.09 -24.72
N ALA A 469 -27.11 -4.98 -24.39
CA ALA A 469 -28.50 -5.04 -23.98
C ALA A 469 -29.39 -5.66 -25.05
N ILE A 470 -29.22 -5.21 -26.29
CA ILE A 470 -29.94 -5.74 -27.49
C ILE A 470 -29.68 -7.24 -27.66
N ASN A 471 -28.42 -7.69 -27.57
CA ASN A 471 -28.05 -9.11 -27.74
C ASN A 471 -28.61 -9.99 -26.61
N ASN A 472 -28.79 -9.42 -25.42
CA ASN A 472 -29.40 -10.09 -24.26
C ASN A 472 -30.92 -9.99 -24.25
N GLY A 473 -31.54 -9.33 -25.23
CA GLY A 473 -32.99 -9.10 -25.28
C GLY A 473 -33.49 -8.19 -24.16
N ARG A 474 -32.68 -7.18 -23.75
CA ARG A 474 -32.97 -6.25 -22.67
C ARG A 474 -33.22 -4.82 -23.17
N GLU A 475 -34.11 -4.10 -22.52
CA GLU A 475 -34.41 -2.68 -22.75
C GLU A 475 -33.72 -1.80 -21.69
N GLY A 476 -32.39 -2.03 -21.49
CA GLY A 476 -31.57 -1.36 -20.50
C GLY A 476 -31.45 -2.13 -19.18
N GLU A 477 -30.41 -1.85 -18.46
CA GLU A 477 -30.07 -2.50 -17.17
C GLU A 477 -29.49 -1.45 -16.20
N ALA A 478 -29.89 -1.51 -14.94
CA ALA A 478 -29.38 -0.59 -13.91
C ALA A 478 -29.23 -1.26 -12.56
N SER A 479 -28.24 -0.83 -11.79
CA SER A 479 -28.08 -1.23 -10.41
C SER A 479 -27.63 -0.08 -9.50
N ARG A 480 -27.96 -0.17 -8.24
CA ARG A 480 -27.50 0.69 -7.16
C ARG A 480 -27.07 -0.13 -5.96
N SER A 481 -25.94 0.22 -5.36
CA SER A 481 -25.52 -0.40 -4.11
C SER A 481 -24.97 0.63 -3.14
N TYR A 482 -25.15 0.34 -1.86
CA TYR A 482 -24.59 1.13 -0.78
C TYR A 482 -23.90 0.22 0.22
N SER A 483 -22.68 0.55 0.59
CA SER A 483 -21.96 -0.12 1.67
C SER A 483 -21.46 0.91 2.69
N LYS A 484 -21.46 0.50 3.95
CA LYS A 484 -20.96 1.30 5.05
C LYS A 484 -20.15 0.42 5.99
N GLU A 485 -18.94 0.89 6.29
CA GLU A 485 -18.09 0.34 7.33
C GLU A 485 -17.88 1.39 8.42
N ARG A 486 -17.91 0.96 9.67
CA ARG A 486 -17.58 1.79 10.81
C ARG A 486 -16.73 0.99 11.78
N GLN A 487 -15.60 1.54 12.19
CA GLN A 487 -14.72 0.98 13.19
C GLN A 487 -14.51 1.98 14.32
N GLN A 488 -14.91 1.59 15.53
CA GLN A 488 -14.78 2.37 16.74
C GLN A 488 -13.72 1.77 17.64
N ILE A 489 -12.81 2.59 18.14
CA ILE A 489 -11.67 2.16 18.93
C ILE A 489 -11.59 2.99 20.20
N MET A 490 -11.35 2.31 21.33
CA MET A 490 -10.98 2.92 22.59
C MET A 490 -9.71 2.27 23.09
N GLU A 491 -8.70 3.08 23.42
CA GLU A 491 -7.44 2.60 24.00
C GLU A 491 -7.07 3.38 25.26
N TRP A 492 -6.73 2.66 26.29
CA TRP A 492 -6.18 3.19 27.53
C TRP A 492 -4.77 2.69 27.70
N LEU A 493 -3.81 3.61 27.88
CA LEU A 493 -2.39 3.31 28.03
C LEU A 493 -1.80 4.02 29.23
N THR A 494 -1.00 3.30 30.00
CA THR A 494 -0.20 3.87 31.10
C THR A 494 1.26 3.56 30.84
N ASN A 495 2.10 4.59 30.83
CA ASN A 495 3.53 4.50 30.55
C ASN A 495 4.34 5.04 31.72
N TYR A 496 5.32 4.28 32.13
CA TYR A 496 6.37 4.66 33.10
C TYR A 496 7.72 4.68 32.40
N SER A 497 8.54 5.67 32.67
CA SER A 497 9.96 5.69 32.31
C SER A 497 10.77 6.26 33.46
N GLY A 498 11.90 5.61 33.79
CA GLY A 498 12.79 6.05 34.88
C GLY A 498 14.22 5.61 34.67
N SER A 499 15.16 6.46 35.10
CA SER A 499 16.59 6.19 35.08
C SER A 499 17.13 6.11 36.49
N PHE A 500 17.81 5.00 36.83
CA PHE A 500 18.43 4.69 38.14
C PHE A 500 19.93 4.49 37.91
N GLY A 501 20.67 5.57 37.83
CA GLY A 501 22.10 5.54 37.50
C GLY A 501 22.33 5.05 36.07
N LYS A 502 22.89 3.86 35.89
CA LYS A 502 23.11 3.23 34.56
C LYS A 502 21.94 2.36 34.08
N HIS A 503 20.90 2.21 34.88
CA HIS A 503 19.75 1.38 34.62
C HIS A 503 18.61 2.26 34.11
N ASN A 504 18.10 2.02 32.88
CA ASN A 504 16.93 2.68 32.34
C ASN A 504 15.81 1.65 32.22
N VAL A 505 14.62 2.00 32.72
CA VAL A 505 13.44 1.13 32.68
C VAL A 505 12.31 1.90 32.04
N LYS A 506 11.68 1.29 31.03
CA LYS A 506 10.43 1.75 30.42
C LYS A 506 9.40 0.64 30.58
N ALA A 507 8.24 0.93 31.14
CA ALA A 507 7.15 -0.02 31.29
C ALA A 507 5.85 0.57 30.76
N MET A 508 5.03 -0.26 30.14
CA MET A 508 3.73 0.11 29.57
C MET A 508 2.71 -0.96 29.92
N ALA A 509 1.50 -0.54 30.27
CA ALA A 509 0.31 -1.39 30.36
C ALA A 509 -0.83 -0.73 29.61
N GLY A 510 -1.68 -1.52 28.96
CA GLY A 510 -2.77 -0.99 28.15
C GLY A 510 -3.96 -1.92 28.05
N TYR A 511 -5.09 -1.32 27.70
CA TYR A 511 -6.35 -1.93 27.35
C TYR A 511 -6.81 -1.37 26.00
N SER A 512 -7.32 -2.23 25.12
CA SER A 512 -7.86 -1.84 23.80
C SER A 512 -9.20 -2.52 23.58
N TYR A 513 -10.17 -1.77 23.11
CA TYR A 513 -11.46 -2.25 22.63
C TYR A 513 -11.69 -1.74 21.22
N GLN A 514 -12.11 -2.64 20.32
CA GLN A 514 -12.49 -2.31 18.96
C GLN A 514 -13.84 -2.94 18.63
N TYR A 515 -14.71 -2.17 18.01
CA TYR A 515 -15.98 -2.61 17.43
C TYR A 515 -16.01 -2.23 15.96
N SER A 516 -16.20 -3.22 15.10
CA SER A 516 -16.31 -3.03 13.66
C SER A 516 -17.69 -3.50 13.19
N ARG A 517 -18.34 -2.69 12.37
CA ARG A 517 -19.64 -3.00 11.75
C ARG A 517 -19.58 -2.72 10.27
N TYR A 518 -20.03 -3.68 9.49
CA TYR A 518 -20.17 -3.61 8.05
C TYR A 518 -21.61 -3.88 7.66
N SER A 519 -22.21 -3.02 6.81
CA SER A 519 -23.59 -3.17 6.37
C SER A 519 -23.77 -2.57 4.98
N GLY A 520 -24.77 -3.06 4.24
CA GLY A 520 -25.07 -2.52 2.94
C GLY A 520 -26.34 -3.12 2.35
N PHE A 521 -26.69 -2.61 1.19
CA PHE A 521 -27.75 -3.13 0.35
C PHE A 521 -27.39 -2.96 -1.13
N ASN A 522 -28.00 -3.76 -1.97
CA ASN A 522 -27.99 -3.62 -3.41
C ASN A 522 -29.41 -3.77 -3.97
N ALA A 523 -29.67 -3.10 -5.06
CA ALA A 523 -30.87 -3.25 -5.85
C ALA A 523 -30.52 -3.12 -7.33
N GLU A 524 -31.13 -3.93 -8.18
CA GLU A 524 -31.01 -3.88 -9.63
C GLU A 524 -32.36 -4.03 -10.31
N ASN A 525 -32.48 -3.58 -11.55
CA ASN A 525 -33.62 -3.85 -12.39
C ASN A 525 -33.22 -3.72 -13.86
N LYS A 526 -34.05 -4.23 -14.75
CA LYS A 526 -33.84 -4.27 -16.21
C LYS A 526 -35.14 -3.91 -16.93
N ASP A 527 -35.02 -3.72 -18.22
CA ASP A 527 -36.15 -3.51 -19.13
C ASP A 527 -36.95 -2.25 -18.76
N PHE A 528 -36.28 -1.12 -18.95
CA PHE A 528 -36.81 0.21 -18.65
C PHE A 528 -37.59 0.77 -19.87
N PRO A 529 -38.69 1.49 -19.67
CA PRO A 529 -39.47 2.08 -20.75
C PRO A 529 -38.71 3.15 -21.53
N ASN A 530 -37.65 3.71 -20.98
CA ASN A 530 -36.72 4.61 -21.69
C ASN A 530 -35.43 4.79 -20.84
N ASP A 531 -34.34 5.21 -21.52
CA ASP A 531 -33.03 5.43 -20.92
C ASP A 531 -32.88 6.77 -20.15
N GLY A 532 -33.87 7.66 -20.25
CA GLY A 532 -33.74 9.06 -19.79
C GLY A 532 -33.56 9.23 -18.28
N LEU A 533 -33.99 8.27 -17.48
CA LEU A 533 -33.81 8.28 -16.03
C LEU A 533 -32.55 7.51 -15.59
N GLY A 534 -31.95 6.71 -16.46
CA GLY A 534 -30.81 5.88 -16.14
C GLY A 534 -31.09 5.01 -14.89
N ALA A 535 -30.15 4.98 -13.97
CA ALA A 535 -30.33 4.28 -12.70
C ALA A 535 -31.15 5.06 -11.65
N ASP A 536 -31.69 6.25 -11.96
CA ASP A 536 -32.36 7.10 -10.97
C ASP A 536 -33.77 6.60 -10.60
N ASN A 537 -34.34 5.71 -11.40
CA ASN A 537 -35.65 5.11 -11.09
C ASN A 537 -35.66 3.60 -11.39
N LEU A 538 -35.06 2.81 -10.49
CA LEU A 538 -35.06 1.34 -10.62
C LEU A 538 -36.48 0.75 -10.61
N GLY A 539 -37.43 1.39 -9.96
CA GLY A 539 -38.80 0.90 -9.87
C GLY A 539 -39.59 0.93 -11.20
N SER A 540 -39.06 1.65 -12.24
CA SER A 540 -39.72 1.70 -13.57
C SER A 540 -39.37 0.50 -14.47
N GLY A 541 -38.34 -0.30 -14.11
CA GLY A 541 -38.02 -1.52 -14.85
C GLY A 541 -39.03 -2.63 -14.66
N GLU A 542 -39.23 -3.45 -15.67
CA GLU A 542 -40.25 -4.51 -15.68
C GLU A 542 -39.72 -5.84 -15.09
N TYR A 543 -38.40 -6.12 -15.22
CA TYR A 543 -37.79 -7.39 -14.84
C TYR A 543 -38.04 -7.81 -13.39
N ALA A 544 -37.96 -6.87 -12.44
CA ALA A 544 -38.22 -7.15 -11.02
C ALA A 544 -39.70 -7.46 -10.71
N LYS A 545 -40.63 -7.34 -11.68
CA LYS A 545 -42.01 -7.71 -11.55
C LYS A 545 -42.29 -9.15 -12.02
N GLU A 546 -41.30 -9.80 -12.65
CA GLU A 546 -41.41 -11.20 -13.08
C GLU A 546 -41.42 -12.13 -11.85
N GLU A 547 -42.22 -13.20 -11.92
CA GLU A 547 -42.36 -14.14 -10.83
C GLU A 547 -41.08 -14.91 -10.56
N GLY A 548 -40.56 -14.86 -9.33
CA GLY A 548 -39.34 -15.55 -8.90
C GLY A 548 -38.05 -14.72 -8.96
N GLU A 549 -38.10 -13.52 -9.51
CA GLU A 549 -36.94 -12.65 -9.61
C GLU A 549 -36.69 -11.89 -8.29
N ILE A 550 -35.45 -11.98 -7.80
CA ILE A 550 -34.99 -11.28 -6.60
C ILE A 550 -33.93 -10.25 -7.01
N CYS A 551 -34.36 -8.99 -7.10
CA CYS A 551 -33.53 -7.89 -7.60
C CYS A 551 -32.99 -7.00 -6.46
N MET A 552 -33.02 -7.44 -5.22
CA MET A 552 -32.52 -6.68 -4.07
C MET A 552 -31.93 -7.58 -2.99
N GLY A 553 -30.95 -7.06 -2.28
CA GLY A 553 -30.33 -7.73 -1.13
C GLY A 553 -29.84 -6.76 -0.09
N SER A 554 -29.73 -7.21 1.15
CA SER A 554 -29.08 -6.43 2.21
C SER A 554 -28.32 -7.34 3.17
N TYR A 555 -27.30 -6.78 3.81
CA TYR A 555 -26.47 -7.53 4.74
C TYR A 555 -25.96 -6.64 5.87
N GLN A 556 -25.69 -7.28 7.01
CA GLN A 556 -25.01 -6.66 8.13
C GLN A 556 -24.16 -7.70 8.85
N ASN A 557 -22.93 -7.33 9.17
CA ASN A 557 -22.09 -8.11 10.07
C ASN A 557 -21.30 -7.19 11.02
N ASP A 558 -20.86 -7.75 12.14
CA ASP A 558 -20.04 -7.05 13.11
C ASP A 558 -18.98 -7.96 13.73
N SER A 559 -18.00 -7.34 14.37
CA SER A 559 -17.00 -8.03 15.16
C SER A 559 -16.49 -7.16 16.31
N LYS A 560 -16.04 -7.82 17.38
CA LYS A 560 -15.46 -7.19 18.58
C LYS A 560 -14.09 -7.77 18.86
N LEU A 561 -13.17 -6.90 19.25
CA LEU A 561 -11.83 -7.25 19.66
C LEU A 561 -11.50 -6.55 20.97
N ILE A 562 -11.03 -7.31 21.95
CA ILE A 562 -10.65 -6.82 23.28
C ILE A 562 -9.23 -7.29 23.56
N ALA A 563 -8.38 -6.42 24.13
CA ALA A 563 -7.04 -6.81 24.50
C ALA A 563 -6.54 -6.14 25.77
N PHE A 564 -5.76 -6.90 26.53
CA PHE A 564 -4.90 -6.43 27.62
C PHE A 564 -3.45 -6.67 27.23
N PHE A 565 -2.58 -5.69 27.42
CA PHE A 565 -1.21 -5.82 26.98
C PHE A 565 -0.24 -5.04 27.87
N GLY A 566 1.01 -5.51 27.88
CA GLY A 566 2.08 -4.85 28.60
C GLY A 566 3.43 -5.06 27.92
N ARG A 567 4.34 -4.13 28.15
CA ARG A 567 5.73 -4.17 27.66
C ARG A 567 6.64 -3.61 28.73
N VAL A 568 7.78 -4.26 28.94
CA VAL A 568 8.88 -3.77 29.77
C VAL A 568 10.14 -3.77 28.92
N SER A 569 10.81 -2.62 28.88
CA SER A 569 12.12 -2.45 28.23
C SER A 569 13.11 -2.03 29.29
N TYR A 570 14.25 -2.69 29.31
CA TYR A 570 15.37 -2.45 30.20
C TYR A 570 16.64 -2.19 29.41
N ASP A 571 17.34 -1.15 29.77
CA ASP A 571 18.65 -0.80 29.22
C ASP A 571 19.65 -0.63 30.34
N PHE A 572 20.82 -1.23 30.18
CA PHE A 572 21.96 -1.07 31.08
C PHE A 572 23.10 -0.34 30.39
N ALA A 573 23.34 0.89 30.85
CA ALA A 573 24.43 1.77 30.39
C ALA A 573 24.45 2.07 28.87
N GLY A 574 23.31 1.95 28.17
CA GLY A 574 23.23 2.08 26.71
C GLY A 574 23.83 0.91 25.92
N LYS A 575 24.24 -0.17 26.60
CA LYS A 575 24.98 -1.29 26.02
C LYS A 575 24.18 -2.57 25.88
N TYR A 576 23.47 -2.95 26.92
CA TYR A 576 22.70 -4.19 27.00
C TYR A 576 21.23 -3.84 27.13
N MET A 577 20.47 -4.21 26.13
CA MET A 577 19.06 -3.88 26.02
C MET A 577 18.23 -5.14 26.01
N PHE A 578 17.11 -5.13 26.69
CA PHE A 578 16.17 -6.24 26.73
C PHE A 578 14.74 -5.69 26.72
N THR A 579 13.87 -6.28 25.91
CA THR A 579 12.44 -5.95 25.88
C THR A 579 11.62 -7.22 25.94
N ALA A 580 10.59 -7.23 26.79
CA ALA A 580 9.58 -8.29 26.85
C ALA A 580 8.19 -7.66 26.74
N SER A 581 7.30 -8.28 26.00
CA SER A 581 5.90 -7.89 25.88
C SER A 581 4.97 -9.09 25.88
N LEU A 582 3.75 -8.87 26.35
CA LEU A 582 2.66 -9.83 26.31
C LEU A 582 1.38 -9.10 25.91
N ARG A 583 0.64 -9.67 24.97
CA ARG A 583 -0.73 -9.28 24.65
C ARG A 583 -1.67 -10.48 24.83
N HIS A 584 -2.72 -10.28 25.61
CA HIS A 584 -3.83 -11.22 25.80
C HIS A 584 -5.04 -10.63 25.09
N GLU A 585 -5.52 -11.29 24.03
CA GLU A 585 -6.51 -10.73 23.11
C GLU A 585 -7.62 -11.72 22.83
N GLY A 586 -8.88 -11.24 22.84
CA GLY A 586 -10.08 -12.00 22.53
C GLY A 586 -10.85 -11.39 21.36
N SER A 587 -11.33 -12.24 20.43
CA SER A 587 -12.11 -11.84 19.27
C SER A 587 -13.42 -12.63 19.16
N SER A 588 -14.49 -11.93 18.75
CA SER A 588 -15.80 -12.54 18.49
C SER A 588 -15.83 -13.44 17.26
N LYS A 589 -14.83 -13.35 16.35
CA LYS A 589 -14.76 -14.13 15.10
C LYS A 589 -14.47 -15.62 15.33
N PHE A 590 -13.80 -15.95 16.43
CA PHE A 590 -13.35 -17.33 16.72
C PHE A 590 -14.41 -18.18 17.41
N GLY A 591 -14.17 -19.49 17.36
CA GLY A 591 -15.02 -20.50 17.98
C GLY A 591 -15.13 -20.33 19.50
N ALA A 592 -16.19 -20.88 20.07
CA ALA A 592 -16.50 -20.73 21.50
C ALA A 592 -15.34 -21.18 22.40
N ASN A 593 -14.57 -22.19 21.97
CA ASN A 593 -13.48 -22.79 22.74
C ASN A 593 -12.16 -21.99 22.66
N HIS A 594 -11.99 -21.10 21.68
CA HIS A 594 -10.70 -20.46 21.37
C HIS A 594 -10.79 -18.95 21.09
N LYS A 595 -11.72 -18.24 21.75
CA LYS A 595 -11.87 -16.79 21.55
C LYS A 595 -10.67 -15.96 21.99
N TRP A 596 -9.86 -16.46 22.94
CA TRP A 596 -8.72 -15.77 23.52
C TRP A 596 -7.39 -16.35 23.10
N GLY A 597 -6.41 -15.49 22.82
CA GLY A 597 -5.04 -15.84 22.47
C GLY A 597 -4.00 -15.04 23.26
N ASN A 598 -2.80 -15.64 23.44
CA ASN A 598 -1.65 -15.02 24.07
C ASN A 598 -0.53 -14.83 23.04
N PHE A 599 0.00 -13.61 22.96
CA PHE A 599 1.03 -13.20 22.00
C PHE A 599 2.23 -12.63 22.75
N PRO A 600 3.13 -13.50 23.28
CA PRO A 600 4.37 -13.08 23.92
C PRO A 600 5.43 -12.70 22.89
N ALA A 601 6.30 -11.76 23.26
CA ALA A 601 7.49 -11.45 22.49
C ALA A 601 8.64 -11.00 23.38
N VAL A 602 9.87 -11.31 22.96
CA VAL A 602 11.11 -10.94 23.63
C VAL A 602 12.13 -10.49 22.61
N SER A 603 12.97 -9.52 22.99
CA SER A 603 14.10 -9.09 22.16
C SER A 603 15.27 -8.64 23.02
N ALA A 604 16.47 -8.78 22.50
CA ALA A 604 17.72 -8.38 23.14
C ALA A 604 18.63 -7.63 22.14
N GLY A 605 19.40 -6.70 22.67
CA GLY A 605 20.38 -5.93 21.91
C GLY A 605 21.67 -5.79 22.68
N TRP A 606 22.79 -5.90 21.96
CA TRP A 606 24.13 -5.67 22.50
C TRP A 606 24.88 -4.66 21.64
N ARG A 607 25.18 -3.50 22.21
CA ARG A 607 25.96 -2.46 21.55
C ARG A 607 27.43 -2.72 21.77
N ILE A 608 28.04 -3.40 20.80
CA ILE A 608 29.41 -3.89 20.83
C ILE A 608 30.41 -2.72 20.78
N SER A 609 30.10 -1.69 20.00
CA SER A 609 30.94 -0.48 19.86
C SER A 609 31.23 0.22 21.17
N ASP A 610 30.35 0.14 22.18
CA ASP A 610 30.55 0.77 23.50
C ASP A 610 31.40 -0.06 24.44
N GLU A 611 31.84 -1.25 24.03
CA GLU A 611 32.70 -2.10 24.85
C GLU A 611 34.13 -1.60 24.93
N LYS A 612 34.81 -1.92 26.02
CA LYS A 612 36.19 -1.47 26.27
C LYS A 612 37.15 -1.92 25.19
N PHE A 613 36.97 -3.12 24.65
CA PHE A 613 37.84 -3.70 23.59
C PHE A 613 37.64 -3.02 22.22
N MET A 614 36.53 -2.31 22.00
CA MET A 614 36.24 -1.58 20.76
C MET A 614 36.78 -0.14 20.75
N LYS A 615 37.20 0.41 21.90
CA LYS A 615 37.64 1.81 21.99
C LYS A 615 38.83 2.18 21.12
N GLY A 616 39.65 1.22 20.68
CA GLY A 616 40.76 1.41 19.75
C GLY A 616 40.38 1.35 18.26
N VAL A 617 39.18 0.93 17.92
CA VAL A 617 38.71 0.69 16.55
C VAL A 617 38.00 1.96 16.03
N LYS A 618 38.78 2.93 15.54
CA LYS A 618 38.29 4.27 15.16
C LYS A 618 37.36 4.30 13.95
N TRP A 619 37.45 3.31 13.06
CA TRP A 619 36.62 3.25 11.85
C TRP A 619 35.22 2.69 12.08
N VAL A 620 34.94 2.13 13.27
CA VAL A 620 33.62 1.69 13.72
C VAL A 620 33.01 2.75 14.63
N ASN A 621 32.00 3.44 14.16
CA ASN A 621 31.27 4.45 14.95
C ASN A 621 30.17 3.84 15.80
N ASP A 622 29.45 2.83 15.22
CA ASP A 622 28.48 2.03 15.95
C ASP A 622 28.44 0.61 15.43
N LEU A 623 28.24 -0.34 16.33
CA LEU A 623 28.05 -1.75 16.00
C LEU A 623 27.15 -2.37 17.04
N LYS A 624 25.95 -2.81 16.62
CA LYS A 624 24.94 -3.40 17.49
C LYS A 624 24.46 -4.74 16.94
N LEU A 625 24.51 -5.77 17.76
CA LEU A 625 23.88 -7.07 17.50
C LEU A 625 22.51 -7.10 18.17
N ARG A 626 21.50 -7.61 17.49
CA ARG A 626 20.15 -7.80 18.06
C ARG A 626 19.56 -9.14 17.64
N ALA A 627 18.72 -9.66 18.53
CA ALA A 627 17.95 -10.86 18.28
C ALA A 627 16.56 -10.71 18.91
N ASP A 628 15.56 -11.23 18.22
CA ASP A 628 14.19 -11.18 18.69
C ASP A 628 13.41 -12.45 18.35
N PHE A 629 12.39 -12.71 19.17
CA PHE A 629 11.40 -13.75 18.99
C PHE A 629 10.04 -13.22 19.38
N GLY A 630 9.01 -13.49 18.58
CA GLY A 630 7.63 -13.12 18.89
C GLY A 630 6.61 -14.06 18.30
N ILE A 631 5.49 -14.20 19.01
CA ILE A 631 4.30 -14.92 18.54
C ILE A 631 3.26 -13.87 18.17
N THR A 632 2.75 -13.96 16.94
CA THR A 632 1.66 -13.13 16.42
C THR A 632 0.47 -13.99 16.04
N GLY A 633 -0.72 -13.42 15.99
CA GLY A 633 -1.93 -14.09 15.51
C GLY A 633 -2.50 -13.43 14.26
N ASN A 634 -3.31 -14.15 13.46
CA ASN A 634 -4.06 -13.59 12.36
C ASN A 634 -5.55 -13.88 12.52
N GLN A 635 -6.40 -12.86 12.30
CA GLN A 635 -7.86 -12.93 12.34
C GLN A 635 -8.52 -12.26 11.13
N ASP A 636 -7.76 -11.94 10.09
CA ASP A 636 -8.28 -11.20 8.94
C ASP A 636 -9.07 -12.12 7.99
N PHE A 637 -10.26 -12.50 8.45
CA PHE A 637 -11.26 -13.28 7.72
C PHE A 637 -12.67 -12.83 8.10
N GLY A 638 -13.68 -13.30 7.38
CA GLY A 638 -15.08 -12.92 7.56
C GLY A 638 -15.65 -13.18 8.96
N SER A 639 -16.62 -12.37 9.38
CA SER A 639 -17.36 -12.58 10.64
C SER A 639 -18.25 -13.83 10.55
N TYR A 640 -18.59 -14.40 11.69
CA TYR A 640 -19.55 -15.51 11.87
C TYR A 640 -19.16 -16.84 11.22
N LEU A 641 -17.92 -17.05 10.77
CA LEU A 641 -17.49 -18.32 10.19
C LEU A 641 -17.45 -19.48 11.21
N SER A 642 -17.37 -19.16 12.49
CA SER A 642 -17.44 -20.12 13.59
C SER A 642 -18.86 -20.45 14.07
N LEU A 643 -19.87 -19.71 13.58
CA LEU A 643 -21.26 -19.80 14.06
C LEU A 643 -22.13 -20.58 13.08
N ASN A 644 -23.20 -21.17 13.63
CA ASN A 644 -24.28 -21.69 12.82
C ASN A 644 -25.12 -20.54 12.27
N THR A 645 -25.07 -20.32 10.97
CA THR A 645 -25.89 -19.34 10.26
C THR A 645 -26.88 -20.06 9.37
N MET A 646 -28.07 -19.50 9.21
CA MET A 646 -29.14 -20.07 8.40
C MET A 646 -29.21 -19.33 7.05
N THR A 647 -29.56 -20.05 6.01
CA THR A 647 -29.82 -19.50 4.66
C THR A 647 -31.10 -20.11 4.09
N GLY A 648 -31.69 -19.44 3.10
CA GLY A 648 -32.80 -19.98 2.35
C GLY A 648 -32.32 -21.04 1.35
N PHE A 649 -32.98 -22.20 1.36
CA PHE A 649 -32.70 -23.34 0.48
C PHE A 649 -33.74 -23.51 -0.65
N GLY A 650 -34.40 -22.46 -1.09
CA GLY A 650 -35.47 -22.53 -2.08
C GLY A 650 -36.86 -22.54 -1.42
N TYR A 651 -37.83 -23.04 -2.13
CA TYR A 651 -39.24 -22.93 -1.71
C TYR A 651 -39.89 -24.30 -1.65
N TYR A 652 -40.71 -24.51 -0.61
CA TYR A 652 -41.57 -25.64 -0.48
C TYR A 652 -43.02 -25.23 -0.82
N PHE A 653 -43.61 -25.92 -1.79
CA PHE A 653 -45.02 -25.66 -2.16
C PHE A 653 -45.96 -26.47 -1.29
N TYR A 654 -46.83 -25.75 -0.57
CA TYR A 654 -47.85 -26.37 0.29
C TYR A 654 -49.11 -25.54 0.26
N ASN A 655 -50.24 -26.23 0.09
CA ASN A 655 -51.60 -25.67 0.11
C ASN A 655 -51.76 -24.43 -0.81
N GLY A 656 -51.25 -24.54 -2.06
CA GLY A 656 -51.37 -23.46 -3.06
C GLY A 656 -50.39 -22.27 -2.85
N LYS A 657 -49.43 -22.36 -1.94
CA LYS A 657 -48.45 -21.29 -1.65
C LYS A 657 -47.03 -21.84 -1.58
N TYR A 658 -46.07 -21.01 -1.98
CA TYR A 658 -44.67 -21.27 -1.78
C TYR A 658 -44.21 -20.71 -0.44
N PHE A 659 -43.46 -21.52 0.33
CA PHE A 659 -42.83 -21.17 1.60
C PHE A 659 -41.32 -21.32 1.46
N GLN A 660 -40.59 -20.29 1.81
CA GLN A 660 -39.15 -20.37 1.83
C GLN A 660 -38.66 -21.33 2.91
N VAL A 661 -37.78 -22.28 2.52
CA VAL A 661 -37.19 -23.26 3.44
C VAL A 661 -35.87 -22.68 3.93
N TRP A 662 -35.63 -22.73 5.22
CA TRP A 662 -34.42 -22.27 5.88
C TRP A 662 -33.65 -23.44 6.47
N GLY A 663 -32.33 -23.44 6.29
CA GLY A 663 -31.43 -24.44 6.83
C GLY A 663 -30.04 -23.88 7.12
N PRO A 664 -29.15 -24.68 7.74
CA PRO A 664 -27.76 -24.28 7.96
C PRO A 664 -27.08 -23.87 6.66
N SER A 665 -26.25 -22.82 6.70
CA SER A 665 -25.54 -22.33 5.51
C SER A 665 -24.14 -22.94 5.35
N LYS A 666 -23.59 -23.59 6.40
CA LYS A 666 -22.25 -24.15 6.45
C LYS A 666 -22.05 -25.09 7.64
N ASN A 667 -20.97 -25.85 7.63
CA ASN A 667 -20.52 -26.60 8.79
C ASN A 667 -20.00 -25.67 9.89
N VAL A 668 -20.36 -25.96 11.15
CA VAL A 668 -19.94 -25.17 12.32
C VAL A 668 -18.61 -25.69 12.85
N ASN A 669 -17.71 -24.77 13.22
CA ASN A 669 -16.44 -25.12 13.85
C ASN A 669 -16.26 -24.35 15.18
N PRO A 670 -16.60 -24.95 16.34
CA PRO A 670 -16.42 -24.32 17.66
C PRO A 670 -14.95 -24.22 18.07
N ASP A 671 -14.05 -24.98 17.41
CA ASP A 671 -12.61 -24.98 17.66
C ASP A 671 -11.81 -24.09 16.73
N LEU A 672 -12.50 -23.27 15.92
CA LEU A 672 -11.85 -22.26 15.06
C LEU A 672 -11.02 -21.31 15.92
N ARG A 673 -9.72 -21.24 15.63
CA ARG A 673 -8.73 -20.50 16.42
C ARG A 673 -7.82 -19.63 15.56
N TRP A 674 -6.95 -18.90 16.21
CA TRP A 674 -5.97 -18.01 15.62
C TRP A 674 -4.94 -18.76 14.79
N GLU A 675 -4.60 -18.23 13.59
CA GLU A 675 -3.33 -18.61 12.98
C GLU A 675 -2.19 -18.08 13.87
N LYS A 676 -1.12 -18.84 14.03
CA LYS A 676 0.03 -18.51 14.89
C LYS A 676 1.29 -18.31 14.07
N GLY A 677 1.79 -17.07 14.03
CA GLY A 677 3.11 -16.74 13.50
C GLY A 677 4.18 -16.85 14.58
N LYS A 678 5.11 -17.79 14.46
CA LYS A 678 6.33 -17.87 15.27
C LYS A 678 7.47 -17.26 14.47
N ASN A 679 7.92 -16.08 14.88
CA ASN A 679 8.87 -15.28 14.16
C ASN A 679 10.13 -15.10 14.98
N TRP A 680 11.31 -15.28 14.40
CA TRP A 680 12.55 -14.88 14.98
C TRP A 680 13.45 -14.19 13.96
N ASN A 681 14.27 -13.28 14.42
CA ASN A 681 15.13 -12.46 13.62
C ASN A 681 16.45 -12.23 14.35
N VAL A 682 17.55 -12.21 13.60
CA VAL A 682 18.87 -11.80 14.07
C VAL A 682 19.38 -10.73 13.12
N GLY A 683 19.87 -9.62 13.68
CA GLY A 683 20.33 -8.49 12.89
C GLY A 683 21.54 -7.81 13.45
N ILE A 684 22.31 -7.20 12.56
CA ILE A 684 23.44 -6.34 12.87
C ILE A 684 23.15 -4.97 12.32
N ASP A 685 23.19 -3.95 13.19
CA ASP A 685 23.17 -2.55 12.79
C ASP A 685 24.58 -2.00 12.91
N PHE A 686 25.03 -1.24 11.93
CA PHE A 686 26.38 -0.68 11.93
C PHE A 686 26.45 0.73 11.36
N SER A 687 27.48 1.47 11.81
CA SER A 687 27.88 2.74 11.23
C SER A 687 29.42 2.80 11.25
N LEU A 688 30.00 3.08 10.08
CA LEU A 688 31.43 2.95 9.82
C LEU A 688 31.96 4.23 9.13
N PHE A 689 33.29 4.47 9.27
CA PHE A 689 34.01 5.50 8.55
C PHE A 689 33.44 6.91 8.75
N ASP A 690 33.32 7.34 10.00
CA ASP A 690 32.69 8.61 10.41
C ASP A 690 31.25 8.76 9.90
N ASN A 691 30.46 7.66 10.03
CA ASN A 691 29.08 7.54 9.59
C ASN A 691 28.88 7.71 8.06
N ARG A 692 29.93 7.49 7.26
CA ARG A 692 29.80 7.50 5.81
C ARG A 692 29.10 6.27 5.27
N LEU A 693 29.34 5.10 5.87
CA LEU A 693 28.64 3.86 5.55
C LEU A 693 27.87 3.37 6.76
N TYR A 694 26.56 3.30 6.66
CA TYR A 694 25.71 2.81 7.73
C TYR A 694 24.57 1.97 7.17
N GLY A 695 24.03 1.10 8.02
CA GLY A 695 22.94 0.25 7.59
C GLY A 695 22.66 -0.90 8.53
N SER A 696 21.95 -1.89 8.02
CA SER A 696 21.64 -3.12 8.73
C SER A 696 21.63 -4.34 7.82
N VAL A 697 21.95 -5.48 8.40
CA VAL A 697 21.76 -6.81 7.79
C VAL A 697 20.96 -7.66 8.75
N ASN A 698 19.86 -8.25 8.26
CA ASN A 698 18.95 -9.07 9.04
C ASN A 698 18.76 -10.43 8.41
N TYR A 699 18.69 -11.46 9.22
CA TYR A 699 18.17 -12.78 8.84
C TYR A 699 16.87 -13.00 9.58
N PHE A 700 15.80 -13.33 8.86
CA PHE A 700 14.50 -13.62 9.43
C PHE A 700 14.01 -15.04 9.13
N ASN A 701 13.25 -15.58 10.06
CA ASN A 701 12.52 -16.84 9.91
C ASN A 701 11.13 -16.67 10.49
N ARG A 702 10.13 -16.82 9.65
CA ARG A 702 8.71 -16.73 10.00
C ARG A 702 8.05 -18.06 9.69
N ARG A 703 7.44 -18.68 10.71
CA ARG A 703 6.68 -19.90 10.59
C ARG A 703 5.24 -19.66 11.01
N GLN A 704 4.34 -19.73 10.05
CA GLN A 704 2.90 -19.57 10.27
C GLN A 704 2.27 -20.96 10.38
N GLN A 705 1.61 -21.24 11.51
CA GLN A 705 0.96 -22.49 11.84
C GLN A 705 -0.54 -22.29 12.00
N ASP A 706 -1.30 -23.39 11.96
CA ASP A 706 -2.76 -23.37 12.11
C ASP A 706 -3.42 -22.48 11.05
N LEU A 707 -2.97 -22.58 9.77
CA LEU A 707 -3.49 -21.78 8.67
C LEU A 707 -4.99 -21.97 8.50
N LEU A 708 -5.71 -20.90 8.25
CA LEU A 708 -7.14 -20.90 8.01
C LEU A 708 -7.46 -21.24 6.55
N GLY A 709 -8.49 -22.03 6.34
CA GLY A 709 -8.97 -22.37 5.01
C GLY A 709 -10.12 -23.37 5.00
N ASN A 710 -10.78 -23.49 3.85
CA ASN A 710 -11.75 -24.54 3.60
C ASN A 710 -11.06 -25.87 3.37
N TYR A 711 -11.58 -26.91 4.01
CA TYR A 711 -11.14 -28.29 3.85
C TYR A 711 -12.32 -29.17 3.49
N LYS A 712 -12.08 -30.08 2.53
CA LYS A 712 -13.06 -31.09 2.18
C LYS A 712 -13.24 -32.09 3.31
N VAL A 713 -14.48 -32.41 3.61
CA VAL A 713 -14.90 -33.36 4.64
C VAL A 713 -15.95 -34.31 4.10
N SER A 714 -16.10 -35.48 4.74
CA SER A 714 -17.07 -36.49 4.32
C SER A 714 -18.50 -36.05 4.67
N VAL A 715 -19.41 -36.29 3.74
CA VAL A 715 -20.86 -36.09 3.96
C VAL A 715 -21.51 -37.47 3.84
N PRO A 716 -22.14 -38.02 4.92
CA PRO A 716 -22.09 -37.59 6.31
C PRO A 716 -20.74 -37.87 7.01
N PRO A 717 -20.47 -37.44 8.24
CA PRO A 717 -21.39 -36.83 9.21
C PRO A 717 -21.56 -35.31 9.07
N TYR A 718 -20.74 -34.66 8.24
CA TYR A 718 -20.90 -33.24 7.99
C TYR A 718 -22.14 -32.97 7.09
N LEU A 719 -22.73 -31.77 7.21
CA LEU A 719 -23.85 -31.36 6.36
C LEU A 719 -23.41 -30.86 4.97
N PHE A 720 -22.21 -30.34 4.88
CA PHE A 720 -21.59 -29.82 3.66
C PHE A 720 -20.23 -30.49 3.45
N ASP A 721 -19.76 -30.57 2.23
CA ASP A 721 -18.49 -31.21 1.84
C ASP A 721 -17.23 -30.39 2.18
N GLU A 722 -17.43 -29.13 2.67
CA GLU A 722 -16.34 -28.28 3.13
C GLU A 722 -16.61 -27.71 4.53
N THR A 723 -15.53 -27.52 5.29
CA THR A 723 -15.57 -26.82 6.58
C THR A 723 -14.38 -25.88 6.73
N PHE A 724 -14.60 -24.71 7.34
CA PHE A 724 -13.54 -23.72 7.58
C PHE A 724 -12.79 -24.07 8.86
N VAL A 725 -11.50 -24.36 8.74
CA VAL A 725 -10.66 -24.94 9.81
C VAL A 725 -9.24 -24.42 9.83
N ASN A 726 -8.52 -24.72 10.90
CA ASN A 726 -7.11 -24.39 11.09
C ASN A 726 -6.24 -25.60 10.69
N VAL A 727 -5.70 -25.59 9.48
CA VAL A 727 -4.83 -26.66 8.99
C VAL A 727 -3.73 -26.14 8.09
N GLY A 728 -2.52 -26.62 8.32
CA GLY A 728 -1.36 -26.30 7.50
C GLY A 728 -0.34 -25.40 8.17
N THR A 729 0.83 -25.37 7.56
CA THR A 729 1.99 -24.60 8.02
C THR A 729 2.75 -24.05 6.83
N MET A 730 3.04 -22.73 6.85
CA MET A 730 3.96 -22.07 5.93
C MET A 730 5.22 -21.61 6.64
N LYS A 731 6.32 -21.50 5.90
CA LYS A 731 7.59 -20.96 6.38
C LYS A 731 8.18 -19.99 5.38
N ASN A 732 8.55 -18.78 5.85
CA ASN A 732 9.30 -17.77 5.10
C ASN A 732 10.65 -17.52 5.75
N THR A 733 11.71 -17.48 4.97
CA THR A 733 13.07 -17.16 5.43
C THR A 733 13.75 -16.24 4.43
N GLY A 734 14.65 -15.38 4.91
CA GLY A 734 15.40 -14.52 4.01
C GLY A 734 16.43 -13.66 4.71
N ILE A 735 17.23 -12.98 3.89
CA ILE A 735 18.22 -11.98 4.31
C ILE A 735 17.75 -10.63 3.78
N GLU A 736 17.74 -9.65 4.64
CA GLU A 736 17.42 -8.25 4.34
C GLU A 736 18.68 -7.40 4.53
N ILE A 737 18.99 -6.56 3.56
CA ILE A 737 20.15 -5.67 3.54
C ILE A 737 19.65 -4.25 3.30
N ASP A 738 20.08 -3.33 4.14
CA ASP A 738 19.87 -1.88 3.99
C ASP A 738 21.21 -1.19 4.18
N LEU A 739 21.72 -0.55 3.13
CA LEU A 739 23.02 0.14 3.11
C LEU A 739 22.83 1.57 2.65
N ASN A 740 23.39 2.49 3.41
CA ASN A 740 23.42 3.90 3.09
C ASN A 740 24.88 4.36 3.01
N PHE A 741 25.26 4.96 1.92
CA PHE A 741 26.63 5.41 1.69
C PHE A 741 26.65 6.87 1.25
N ARG A 742 27.25 7.73 2.07
CA ARG A 742 27.54 9.11 1.77
C ARG A 742 28.86 9.21 1.02
N ALA A 743 28.80 9.14 -0.30
CA ALA A 743 29.98 9.07 -1.16
C ALA A 743 30.75 10.39 -1.16
N VAL A 744 30.04 11.50 -1.31
CA VAL A 744 30.61 12.86 -1.30
C VAL A 744 29.72 13.76 -0.46
N ASN A 745 30.35 14.60 0.37
CA ASN A 745 29.65 15.66 1.11
C ASN A 745 30.57 16.87 1.21
N THR A 746 30.36 17.83 0.31
CA THR A 746 31.05 19.11 0.28
C THR A 746 30.03 20.24 0.41
N LYS A 747 30.50 21.48 0.53
CA LYS A 747 29.60 22.64 0.63
C LYS A 747 28.60 22.74 -0.53
N ASP A 748 29.10 22.61 -1.77
CA ASP A 748 28.29 22.82 -2.97
C ASP A 748 27.75 21.54 -3.59
N PHE A 749 28.29 20.35 -3.22
CA PHE A 749 27.94 19.09 -3.84
C PHE A 749 27.86 17.96 -2.82
N SER A 750 26.72 17.22 -2.83
CA SER A 750 26.57 15.96 -2.10
C SER A 750 26.12 14.84 -3.02
N TYR A 751 26.57 13.62 -2.70
CA TYR A 751 26.13 12.41 -3.38
C TYR A 751 25.93 11.30 -2.36
N ASP A 752 24.68 10.89 -2.21
CA ASP A 752 24.24 9.84 -1.31
C ASP A 752 23.69 8.64 -2.11
N ILE A 753 24.07 7.44 -1.70
CA ILE A 753 23.61 6.18 -2.28
C ILE A 753 22.89 5.40 -1.21
N ASN A 754 21.69 4.95 -1.51
CA ASN A 754 20.98 3.96 -0.71
C ASN A 754 20.84 2.66 -1.53
N PHE A 755 21.11 1.53 -0.92
CA PHE A 755 20.92 0.20 -1.48
C PHE A 755 20.07 -0.65 -0.55
N VAL A 756 19.02 -1.25 -1.09
CA VAL A 756 18.14 -2.20 -0.40
C VAL A 756 18.18 -3.51 -1.16
N GLY A 757 18.42 -4.60 -0.45
CA GLY A 757 18.43 -5.95 -1.01
C GLY A 757 17.64 -6.94 -0.14
N THR A 758 16.92 -7.87 -0.76
CA THR A 758 16.18 -8.92 -0.05
C THR A 758 16.28 -10.24 -0.78
N THR A 759 16.71 -11.28 -0.09
CA THR A 759 16.50 -12.66 -0.53
C THR A 759 15.30 -13.24 0.18
N GLN A 760 14.52 -14.06 -0.52
CA GLN A 760 13.32 -14.66 0.06
C GLN A 760 13.16 -16.11 -0.39
N SER A 761 12.83 -16.98 0.55
CA SER A 761 12.42 -18.37 0.31
C SER A 761 11.13 -18.63 1.08
N ASN A 762 10.16 -19.19 0.38
CA ASN A 762 8.86 -19.56 0.94
C ASN A 762 8.65 -21.06 0.76
N LYS A 763 8.05 -21.73 1.76
CA LYS A 763 7.68 -23.14 1.69
C LYS A 763 6.33 -23.38 2.31
N PHE A 764 5.50 -24.19 1.65
CA PHE A 764 4.34 -24.80 2.27
C PHE A 764 4.78 -26.09 2.97
N VAL A 765 4.85 -26.06 4.30
CA VAL A 765 5.49 -27.15 5.07
C VAL A 765 4.56 -28.35 5.22
N ASP A 766 3.27 -28.11 5.49
CA ASP A 766 2.29 -29.15 5.73
C ASP A 766 0.86 -28.68 5.44
N PHE A 767 0.02 -29.60 4.93
CA PHE A 767 -1.40 -29.41 4.66
C PHE A 767 -2.31 -30.16 5.62
N SER A 768 -1.76 -30.98 6.50
CA SER A 768 -2.53 -31.90 7.31
C SER A 768 -2.31 -31.67 8.81
N ASN A 769 -3.23 -32.15 9.61
CA ASN A 769 -3.11 -32.33 11.04
C ASN A 769 -3.73 -33.69 11.43
N SER A 770 -3.82 -34.01 12.71
CA SER A 770 -4.38 -35.30 13.18
C SER A 770 -5.86 -35.49 12.84
N GLN A 771 -6.59 -34.42 12.54
CA GLN A 771 -8.03 -34.45 12.29
C GLN A 771 -8.36 -34.33 10.80
N TYR A 772 -7.53 -33.67 10.01
CA TYR A 772 -7.72 -33.43 8.59
C TYR A 772 -6.49 -33.94 7.83
N VAL A 773 -6.58 -35.16 7.30
CA VAL A 773 -5.50 -35.85 6.61
C VAL A 773 -5.91 -36.12 5.17
N GLY A 774 -4.95 -36.15 4.24
CA GLY A 774 -5.14 -36.66 2.89
C GLY A 774 -5.09 -35.59 1.78
N GLN A 775 -4.69 -34.34 2.06
CA GLN A 775 -4.43 -33.36 1.01
C GLN A 775 -2.94 -33.04 0.98
N ASP A 776 -2.22 -33.44 -0.08
CA ASP A 776 -0.78 -33.20 -0.25
C ASP A 776 -0.48 -32.02 -1.21
N TYR A 777 -1.45 -31.66 -2.05
CA TYR A 777 -1.33 -30.52 -2.98
C TYR A 777 -2.71 -29.95 -3.35
N TYR A 778 -2.71 -28.79 -3.95
CA TYR A 778 -3.82 -28.23 -4.71
C TYR A 778 -3.32 -27.35 -5.86
N ASP A 779 -4.04 -27.39 -6.96
CA ASP A 779 -3.70 -26.65 -8.16
C ASP A 779 -4.37 -25.27 -8.16
N VAL A 780 -3.64 -24.27 -8.62
CA VAL A 780 -4.05 -22.85 -8.60
C VAL A 780 -3.69 -22.16 -9.91
N CYS A 781 -4.21 -20.95 -10.09
CA CYS A 781 -3.94 -20.13 -11.26
C CYS A 781 -4.49 -20.77 -12.55
N GLY A 782 -5.82 -20.98 -12.59
CA GLY A 782 -6.49 -21.53 -13.76
C GLY A 782 -6.43 -20.58 -14.97
N THR A 783 -6.34 -21.20 -16.18
CA THR A 783 -6.49 -20.47 -17.45
C THR A 783 -7.98 -20.17 -17.70
N GLU A 784 -8.24 -19.21 -18.63
CA GLU A 784 -9.59 -18.78 -19.04
C GLU A 784 -10.04 -19.49 -20.35
N ASP A 785 -11.32 -19.31 -20.71
CA ASP A 785 -11.82 -19.70 -22.02
C ASP A 785 -10.96 -19.14 -23.17
N PRO A 786 -10.78 -19.86 -24.29
CA PRO A 786 -11.34 -21.19 -24.60
C PRO A 786 -10.56 -22.37 -23.99
N TYR A 787 -9.61 -22.14 -23.08
CA TYR A 787 -8.75 -23.17 -22.48
C TYR A 787 -8.87 -23.21 -20.95
N PRO A 788 -10.08 -23.44 -20.36
CA PRO A 788 -10.32 -23.25 -18.91
C PRO A 788 -9.84 -24.41 -18.04
N PHE A 789 -9.31 -25.48 -18.61
CA PHE A 789 -9.07 -26.74 -17.90
C PHE A 789 -7.66 -26.86 -17.31
N TYR A 790 -6.80 -25.87 -17.48
CA TYR A 790 -5.42 -25.93 -17.04
C TYR A 790 -5.17 -25.04 -15.84
N ASN A 791 -4.46 -25.59 -14.84
CA ASN A 791 -3.88 -24.81 -13.76
C ASN A 791 -2.38 -24.70 -14.01
N LEU A 792 -1.86 -23.48 -13.90
CA LEU A 792 -0.46 -23.16 -14.18
C LEU A 792 0.46 -23.54 -13.05
N GLN A 793 -0.03 -23.47 -11.82
CA GLN A 793 0.79 -23.63 -10.61
C GLN A 793 0.20 -24.69 -9.68
N ARG A 794 1.08 -25.35 -8.94
CA ARG A 794 0.73 -26.29 -7.88
C ARG A 794 1.35 -25.87 -6.55
N ILE A 795 0.53 -25.82 -5.51
CA ILE A 795 0.98 -25.68 -4.13
C ILE A 795 1.07 -27.08 -3.53
N GLN A 796 2.28 -27.50 -3.17
CA GLN A 796 2.55 -28.86 -2.73
C GLN A 796 3.33 -28.86 -1.41
N LYS A 797 3.08 -29.89 -0.59
CA LYS A 797 3.78 -30.12 0.69
C LYS A 797 5.30 -30.18 0.51
N GLY A 798 6.02 -29.39 1.31
CA GLY A 798 7.48 -29.30 1.29
C GLY A 798 8.06 -28.41 0.19
N GLU A 799 7.23 -27.90 -0.72
CA GLU A 799 7.65 -27.13 -1.88
C GLU A 799 7.42 -25.62 -1.71
N SER A 800 8.02 -24.83 -2.63
CA SER A 800 7.86 -23.39 -2.71
C SER A 800 6.50 -23.00 -3.30
N LEU A 801 5.93 -21.88 -2.84
CA LEU A 801 4.83 -21.23 -3.57
C LEU A 801 5.31 -20.76 -4.94
N GLY A 802 4.38 -20.67 -5.89
CA GLY A 802 4.66 -20.18 -7.23
C GLY A 802 5.33 -21.20 -8.15
N ASN A 803 5.39 -22.47 -7.75
CA ASN A 803 5.90 -23.54 -8.63
C ASN A 803 4.98 -23.71 -9.82
N PHE A 804 5.49 -23.45 -11.02
CA PHE A 804 4.82 -23.79 -12.25
C PHE A 804 4.87 -25.30 -12.46
N TYR A 805 3.69 -25.94 -12.51
CA TYR A 805 3.50 -27.36 -12.63
C TYR A 805 2.83 -27.69 -13.96
N MET A 806 3.64 -28.06 -14.95
CA MET A 806 3.19 -28.21 -16.33
C MET A 806 4.03 -29.24 -17.08
N TRP A 807 3.66 -29.52 -18.31
CA TRP A 807 4.43 -30.40 -19.20
C TRP A 807 5.73 -29.73 -19.64
N ARG A 808 6.77 -30.54 -19.85
CA ARG A 808 8.02 -30.09 -20.47
C ARG A 808 7.88 -30.13 -21.99
N TYR A 809 8.13 -29.03 -22.65
CA TYR A 809 8.09 -28.89 -24.10
C TYR A 809 9.21 -29.70 -24.78
N ALA A 810 8.90 -30.48 -25.84
CA ALA A 810 9.83 -31.31 -26.60
C ALA A 810 9.90 -30.92 -28.09
N GLY A 811 9.03 -30.04 -28.58
CA GLY A 811 8.98 -29.64 -29.99
C GLY A 811 7.59 -29.68 -30.58
N HIS A 812 7.54 -29.76 -31.89
CA HIS A 812 6.33 -29.93 -32.68
C HIS A 812 6.52 -31.05 -33.70
N THR A 813 5.44 -31.70 -34.08
CA THR A 813 5.42 -32.64 -35.21
C THR A 813 5.51 -31.88 -36.52
N SER A 814 5.74 -32.59 -37.65
CA SER A 814 5.77 -31.96 -38.99
C SER A 814 4.45 -31.34 -39.40
N ASP A 815 3.32 -31.79 -38.81
CA ASP A 815 1.97 -31.29 -39.00
C ASP A 815 1.57 -30.24 -37.96
N GLY A 816 2.49 -29.84 -37.07
CA GLY A 816 2.34 -28.72 -36.16
C GLY A 816 1.63 -29.03 -34.83
N GLU A 817 1.56 -30.31 -34.43
CA GLU A 817 1.07 -30.69 -33.11
C GLU A 817 2.16 -30.56 -32.03
N TRP A 818 1.75 -30.26 -30.80
CA TRP A 818 2.65 -30.11 -29.65
C TRP A 818 3.22 -31.45 -29.19
N LEU A 819 4.54 -31.50 -28.97
CA LEU A 819 5.25 -32.61 -28.37
C LEU A 819 5.73 -32.22 -26.96
N VAL A 820 5.59 -33.16 -26.02
CA VAL A 820 6.01 -33.01 -24.64
C VAL A 820 6.77 -34.23 -24.17
N TYR A 821 7.56 -34.11 -23.12
CA TYR A 821 8.16 -35.21 -22.43
C TYR A 821 7.15 -35.84 -21.46
N ASP A 822 7.06 -37.13 -21.44
CA ASP A 822 6.36 -37.86 -20.39
C ASP A 822 7.19 -37.94 -19.10
N LYS A 823 6.66 -38.64 -18.06
CA LYS A 823 7.33 -38.86 -16.78
C LYS A 823 8.63 -39.68 -16.89
N ASP A 824 8.77 -40.52 -17.91
CA ASP A 824 9.91 -41.43 -18.15
C ASP A 824 10.97 -40.73 -19.04
N GLY A 825 10.68 -39.57 -19.59
CA GLY A 825 11.55 -38.78 -20.43
C GLY A 825 11.41 -39.01 -21.92
N ASP A 826 10.43 -39.83 -22.34
CA ASP A 826 10.14 -40.06 -23.74
C ASP A 826 9.31 -38.95 -24.35
N ILE A 827 9.51 -38.69 -25.66
CA ILE A 827 8.79 -37.68 -26.40
C ILE A 827 7.47 -38.26 -26.89
N ILE A 828 6.37 -37.65 -26.45
CA ILE A 828 5.00 -38.04 -26.83
C ILE A 828 4.22 -36.85 -27.36
N ARG A 829 3.13 -37.07 -28.09
CA ARG A 829 2.18 -36.03 -28.44
C ARG A 829 1.47 -35.55 -27.20
N ALA A 830 1.26 -34.25 -27.08
CA ALA A 830 0.58 -33.66 -25.93
C ALA A 830 -0.84 -34.19 -25.72
N SER A 831 -1.51 -34.65 -26.80
CA SER A 831 -2.82 -35.31 -26.75
C SER A 831 -2.78 -36.69 -26.05
N GLN A 832 -1.61 -37.27 -25.89
CA GLN A 832 -1.38 -38.55 -25.19
C GLN A 832 -0.88 -38.37 -23.76
N ALA A 833 -0.46 -37.14 -23.41
CA ALA A 833 0.07 -36.81 -22.09
C ALA A 833 -1.03 -36.77 -21.04
N SER A 834 -0.68 -37.18 -19.84
CA SER A 834 -1.53 -37.22 -18.65
C SER A 834 -1.07 -36.20 -17.60
N ASP A 835 -1.86 -36.00 -16.54
CA ASP A 835 -1.45 -35.16 -15.41
C ASP A 835 -0.22 -35.71 -14.67
N ALA A 836 0.05 -37.00 -14.78
CA ALA A 836 1.23 -37.68 -14.20
C ALA A 836 2.56 -37.30 -14.90
N ASP A 837 2.47 -36.75 -16.12
CA ASP A 837 3.63 -36.33 -16.92
C ASP A 837 4.02 -34.89 -16.66
N ARG A 838 3.23 -34.17 -15.85
CA ARG A 838 3.53 -32.80 -15.42
C ARG A 838 4.58 -32.79 -14.31
N THR A 839 5.40 -31.76 -14.29
CA THR A 839 6.45 -31.58 -13.28
C THR A 839 6.64 -30.10 -12.97
N VAL A 840 7.42 -29.80 -11.92
CA VAL A 840 7.82 -28.43 -11.62
C VAL A 840 8.88 -28.00 -12.63
N VAL A 841 8.55 -27.02 -13.47
CA VAL A 841 9.43 -26.52 -14.54
C VAL A 841 10.01 -25.14 -14.25
N GLY A 842 9.48 -24.41 -13.29
CA GLY A 842 9.95 -23.08 -12.91
C GLY A 842 9.25 -22.56 -11.66
N ASN A 843 9.60 -21.34 -11.24
CA ASN A 843 9.02 -20.70 -10.07
C ASN A 843 8.85 -19.18 -10.28
N GLY A 844 7.67 -18.68 -9.99
CA GLY A 844 7.30 -17.27 -10.19
C GLY A 844 7.68 -16.33 -9.04
N MET A 845 8.30 -16.83 -7.96
CA MET A 845 8.72 -16.01 -6.85
C MET A 845 10.17 -15.52 -7.05
N PRO A 846 10.42 -14.20 -7.08
CA PRO A 846 11.78 -13.67 -7.15
C PRO A 846 12.65 -14.17 -5.97
N LYS A 847 13.83 -14.75 -6.28
CA LYS A 847 14.80 -15.17 -5.27
C LYS A 847 15.55 -14.00 -4.65
N PHE A 848 15.73 -12.94 -5.43
CA PHE A 848 16.41 -11.71 -5.00
C PHE A 848 15.70 -10.49 -5.59
N THR A 849 15.40 -9.52 -4.72
CA THR A 849 14.92 -8.19 -5.11
C THR A 849 15.90 -7.15 -4.63
N MET A 850 16.09 -6.10 -5.42
CA MET A 850 16.95 -4.98 -5.05
C MET A 850 16.37 -3.65 -5.50
N SER A 851 16.81 -2.61 -4.81
CA SER A 851 16.65 -1.24 -5.28
C SER A 851 17.86 -0.40 -4.87
N THR A 852 18.11 0.66 -5.63
CA THR A 852 19.14 1.64 -5.28
C THR A 852 18.68 3.04 -5.65
N SER A 853 18.90 3.97 -4.74
CA SER A 853 18.66 5.40 -4.96
C SER A 853 20.02 6.12 -5.04
N HIS A 854 20.15 7.00 -6.01
CA HIS A 854 21.31 7.86 -6.18
C HIS A 854 20.83 9.30 -6.11
N ASN A 855 21.15 9.99 -5.02
CA ASN A 855 20.72 11.36 -4.76
C ASN A 855 21.91 12.30 -4.88
N PHE A 856 21.82 13.23 -5.81
CA PHE A 856 22.82 14.28 -6.06
C PHE A 856 22.21 15.62 -5.68
N ARG A 857 22.99 16.45 -5.03
CA ARG A 857 22.65 17.86 -4.81
C ARG A 857 23.85 18.69 -5.24
N TYR A 858 23.58 19.68 -6.09
CA TYR A 858 24.56 20.68 -6.49
C TYR A 858 23.97 22.07 -6.33
N LYS A 859 24.40 22.79 -5.28
CA LYS A 859 23.82 24.05 -4.86
C LYS A 859 22.28 23.92 -4.68
N ASP A 860 21.53 24.63 -5.48
CA ASP A 860 20.06 24.65 -5.44
C ASP A 860 19.37 23.61 -6.34
N PHE A 861 20.17 22.81 -7.06
CA PHE A 861 19.68 21.68 -7.86
C PHE A 861 19.73 20.38 -7.07
N ASP A 862 18.69 19.57 -7.21
CA ASP A 862 18.64 18.18 -6.75
C ASP A 862 18.30 17.23 -7.90
N LEU A 863 19.03 16.13 -7.99
CA LEU A 863 18.78 15.05 -8.95
C LEU A 863 18.69 13.72 -8.20
N SER A 864 17.63 12.99 -8.41
CA SER A 864 17.43 11.64 -7.87
C SER A 864 17.18 10.62 -8.96
N LEU A 865 17.94 9.52 -8.92
CA LEU A 865 17.75 8.36 -9.78
C LEU A 865 17.38 7.17 -8.91
N PHE A 866 16.32 6.46 -9.28
CA PHE A 866 15.84 5.30 -8.54
C PHE A 866 15.76 4.07 -9.45
N PHE A 867 16.53 3.05 -9.10
CA PHE A 867 16.53 1.76 -9.78
C PHE A 867 15.90 0.69 -8.90
N ARG A 868 15.20 -0.25 -9.51
CA ARG A 868 14.76 -1.47 -8.86
C ARG A 868 14.84 -2.67 -9.79
N GLY A 869 14.98 -3.85 -9.22
CA GLY A 869 15.05 -5.10 -9.97
C GLY A 869 14.56 -6.29 -9.16
N ALA A 870 14.18 -7.33 -9.88
CA ALA A 870 13.84 -8.64 -9.33
C ALA A 870 14.49 -9.72 -10.21
N PHE A 871 15.04 -10.73 -9.58
CA PHE A 871 15.87 -11.73 -10.24
C PHE A 871 15.61 -13.14 -9.72
N GLY A 872 15.85 -14.12 -10.58
CA GLY A 872 15.78 -15.52 -10.23
C GLY A 872 14.35 -16.07 -10.20
N PHE A 873 13.48 -15.61 -11.11
CA PHE A 873 12.09 -16.08 -11.20
C PHE A 873 11.63 -16.22 -12.65
N ASP A 874 10.53 -16.89 -12.85
CA ASP A 874 9.93 -17.16 -14.13
C ASP A 874 8.51 -16.59 -14.19
N LEU A 875 8.05 -16.22 -15.39
CA LEU A 875 6.71 -15.74 -15.66
C LEU A 875 6.07 -16.56 -16.78
N PHE A 876 4.83 -16.93 -16.61
CA PHE A 876 4.05 -17.52 -17.71
C PHE A 876 3.54 -16.40 -18.60
N ASN A 877 3.98 -16.41 -19.89
CA ASN A 877 3.52 -15.43 -20.86
C ASN A 877 2.13 -15.79 -21.38
N ILE A 878 1.12 -15.36 -20.64
CA ILE A 878 -0.28 -15.66 -20.90
C ILE A 878 -0.73 -15.10 -22.28
N HIS A 879 -0.21 -13.92 -22.65
CA HIS A 879 -0.54 -13.32 -23.95
C HIS A 879 0.04 -14.12 -25.11
N ASP A 880 1.24 -14.67 -24.95
CA ASP A 880 1.83 -15.57 -25.92
C ASP A 880 1.09 -16.92 -26.01
N PHE A 881 0.65 -17.44 -24.87
CA PHE A 881 -0.12 -18.68 -24.82
C PHE A 881 -1.44 -18.57 -25.62
N TYR A 882 -2.15 -17.45 -25.50
CA TYR A 882 -3.41 -17.26 -26.24
C TYR A 882 -3.19 -16.72 -27.66
N TYR A 883 -2.38 -15.66 -27.81
CA TYR A 883 -2.31 -14.90 -29.07
C TYR A 883 -1.10 -15.25 -29.92
N GLY A 884 -0.12 -15.94 -29.37
CA GLY A 884 1.09 -16.36 -30.07
C GLY A 884 0.94 -17.61 -30.93
N THR A 885 -0.25 -18.23 -30.99
CA THR A 885 -0.55 -19.44 -31.74
C THR A 885 -1.66 -19.21 -32.79
N ARG A 886 -1.72 -20.04 -33.83
CA ARG A 886 -2.69 -19.91 -34.92
C ARG A 886 -4.09 -20.42 -34.59
N ASN A 887 -4.27 -21.06 -33.42
CA ASN A 887 -5.58 -21.60 -33.02
C ASN A 887 -6.55 -20.56 -32.46
N PHE A 888 -6.06 -19.46 -31.89
CA PHE A 888 -6.93 -18.44 -31.28
C PHE A 888 -7.81 -17.74 -32.29
N THR A 889 -9.11 -17.64 -32.03
CA THR A 889 -10.12 -17.13 -32.98
C THR A 889 -10.17 -15.59 -33.06
N GLY A 890 -9.73 -14.87 -32.02
CA GLY A 890 -9.57 -13.41 -31.99
C GLY A 890 -8.36 -12.91 -32.76
N ASN A 891 -7.98 -11.64 -32.56
CA ASN A 891 -6.74 -11.09 -33.14
C ASN A 891 -5.52 -11.79 -32.54
N ARG A 892 -4.37 -11.74 -33.21
CA ARG A 892 -3.18 -12.51 -32.86
C ARG A 892 -1.93 -11.65 -32.84
N LEU A 893 -0.88 -12.11 -32.14
CA LEU A 893 0.46 -11.58 -32.29
C LEU A 893 1.01 -11.88 -33.69
N LYS A 894 1.72 -10.92 -34.28
CA LYS A 894 2.38 -11.12 -35.61
C LYS A 894 3.29 -12.34 -35.62
N LYS A 895 3.94 -12.65 -34.52
CA LYS A 895 4.86 -13.81 -34.40
C LYS A 895 4.16 -15.16 -34.58
N ALA A 896 2.83 -15.26 -34.41
CA ALA A 896 2.06 -16.49 -34.64
C ALA A 896 2.21 -17.04 -36.07
N TYR A 897 2.65 -16.18 -36.99
CA TYR A 897 2.89 -16.51 -38.42
C TYR A 897 4.36 -16.40 -38.81
N ALA A 898 5.29 -16.35 -37.85
CA ALA A 898 6.72 -16.34 -38.14
C ALA A 898 7.13 -17.64 -38.85
N LYS A 899 8.01 -17.53 -39.86
CA LYS A 899 8.41 -18.66 -40.76
C LYS A 899 8.97 -19.89 -40.00
N ASN A 900 9.48 -19.71 -38.80
CA ASN A 900 10.09 -20.78 -37.98
C ASN A 900 9.12 -21.36 -36.93
N PHE A 901 7.88 -20.91 -36.89
CA PHE A 901 6.88 -21.32 -35.91
C PHE A 901 5.65 -21.89 -36.61
N VAL A 902 5.64 -23.20 -36.77
CA VAL A 902 4.57 -23.90 -37.47
C VAL A 902 3.75 -24.71 -36.45
N VAL A 903 2.87 -24.03 -35.73
CA VAL A 903 1.81 -24.71 -34.97
C VAL A 903 0.57 -24.79 -35.88
N SER A 904 -0.07 -25.93 -35.86
CA SER A 904 -1.33 -26.13 -36.62
C SER A 904 -2.39 -25.14 -36.13
N SER A 905 -3.19 -24.60 -37.06
CA SER A 905 -4.34 -23.75 -36.69
C SER A 905 -5.47 -24.50 -35.98
N THR A 906 -5.41 -25.83 -35.93
CA THR A 906 -6.35 -26.70 -35.19
C THR A 906 -5.79 -27.23 -33.89
N ALA A 907 -4.48 -27.11 -33.62
CA ALA A 907 -3.86 -27.58 -32.40
C ALA A 907 -4.06 -26.55 -31.26
N ASN A 908 -4.76 -26.94 -30.20
CA ASN A 908 -4.86 -26.09 -29.01
C ASN A 908 -3.48 -25.86 -28.38
N PRO A 909 -3.19 -24.67 -27.86
CA PRO A 909 -1.98 -24.44 -27.07
C PRO A 909 -1.99 -25.35 -25.82
N VAL A 910 -0.80 -25.80 -25.46
CA VAL A 910 -0.60 -26.72 -24.34
C VAL A 910 0.13 -25.97 -23.23
N VAL A 911 -0.33 -26.12 -21.98
CA VAL A 911 0.32 -25.54 -20.81
C VAL A 911 1.64 -26.25 -20.55
N CYS A 912 2.72 -25.73 -21.12
CA CYS A 912 4.07 -26.26 -21.03
C CYS A 912 5.10 -25.12 -20.86
N ASP A 913 6.32 -25.47 -20.55
CA ASP A 913 7.41 -24.51 -20.31
C ASP A 913 7.89 -23.73 -21.55
N TYR A 914 7.33 -24.01 -22.74
CA TYR A 914 7.50 -23.16 -23.93
C TYR A 914 7.05 -21.71 -23.68
N PHE A 915 5.99 -21.50 -22.93
CA PHE A 915 5.43 -20.20 -22.60
C PHE A 915 5.98 -19.63 -21.30
N LEU A 916 6.92 -20.36 -20.64
CA LEU A 916 7.55 -19.93 -19.41
C LEU A 916 8.85 -19.17 -19.73
N GLU A 917 8.88 -17.90 -19.39
CA GLU A 917 10.02 -17.02 -19.67
C GLU A 917 10.67 -16.52 -18.38
N ARG A 918 11.96 -16.13 -18.50
CA ARG A 918 12.65 -15.47 -17.37
C ARG A 918 12.02 -14.13 -17.09
N GLY A 919 11.53 -13.96 -15.86
CA GLY A 919 10.94 -12.71 -15.38
C GLY A 919 11.94 -11.67 -14.88
N ASP A 920 13.24 -11.97 -14.92
CA ASP A 920 14.32 -11.10 -14.42
C ASP A 920 14.28 -9.71 -15.08
N TYR A 921 14.37 -8.67 -14.26
CA TYR A 921 14.46 -7.31 -14.79
C TYR A 921 15.29 -6.38 -13.91
N LEU A 922 15.84 -5.34 -14.55
CA LEU A 922 16.38 -4.14 -13.92
C LEU A 922 15.71 -2.92 -14.55
N LYS A 923 15.14 -2.05 -13.74
CA LYS A 923 14.32 -0.92 -14.17
C LYS A 923 14.87 0.38 -13.59
N LEU A 924 15.08 1.39 -14.46
CA LEU A 924 15.17 2.78 -14.01
C LEU A 924 13.74 3.27 -13.82
N ASP A 925 13.31 3.21 -12.58
CA ASP A 925 11.90 3.42 -12.23
C ASP A 925 11.54 4.90 -12.12
N MET A 926 12.52 5.75 -11.71
CA MET A 926 12.25 7.18 -11.55
C MET A 926 13.51 8.01 -11.75
N ILE A 927 13.35 9.16 -12.42
CA ILE A 927 14.29 10.28 -12.47
C ILE A 927 13.55 11.52 -12.01
N THR A 928 14.07 12.22 -11.01
CA THR A 928 13.54 13.52 -10.55
C THR A 928 14.65 14.56 -10.60
N LEU A 929 14.38 15.68 -11.24
CA LEU A 929 15.24 16.89 -11.23
C LEU A 929 14.46 18.03 -10.57
N GLY A 930 15.02 18.61 -9.53
CA GLY A 930 14.47 19.73 -8.80
C GLY A 930 15.38 20.96 -8.85
N TYR A 931 14.77 22.13 -8.76
CA TYR A 931 15.46 23.40 -8.59
C TYR A 931 14.74 24.23 -7.51
N THR A 932 15.51 24.69 -6.53
CA THR A 932 14.98 25.48 -5.40
C THR A 932 15.39 26.95 -5.53
N LEU A 933 14.42 27.82 -5.71
CA LEU A 933 14.58 29.27 -5.69
C LEU A 933 14.37 29.78 -4.26
N LYS A 934 15.34 30.45 -3.71
CA LYS A 934 15.20 31.20 -2.46
C LYS A 934 14.72 32.62 -2.81
N ALA A 935 13.57 33.02 -2.26
CA ALA A 935 12.93 34.29 -2.64
C ALA A 935 13.35 35.43 -1.68
N GLU A 936 14.67 35.60 -1.50
CA GLU A 936 15.29 36.59 -0.52
C GLU A 936 14.75 38.01 -0.60
N ASN A 937 14.25 38.43 -1.75
CA ASN A 937 13.71 39.77 -1.98
C ASN A 937 12.17 39.82 -1.99
N CYS A 938 11.49 38.73 -1.73
CA CYS A 938 10.02 38.63 -1.71
C CYS A 938 9.51 38.62 -0.27
N ARG A 939 8.66 39.61 0.09
CA ARG A 939 8.10 39.72 1.44
C ARG A 939 7.12 38.60 1.80
N PHE A 940 6.60 37.89 0.80
CA PHE A 940 5.46 36.97 0.96
C PHE A 940 5.81 35.53 0.60
N ILE A 941 6.98 35.26 0.03
CA ILE A 941 7.40 33.91 -0.41
C ILE A 941 8.81 33.72 0.13
N ASP A 942 8.97 32.66 0.89
CA ASP A 942 10.27 32.23 1.43
C ASP A 942 11.04 31.38 0.42
N ARG A 943 10.35 30.43 -0.22
CA ARG A 943 10.97 29.45 -1.12
C ARG A 943 9.99 28.96 -2.19
N ILE A 944 10.51 28.75 -3.41
CA ILE A 944 9.81 28.05 -4.50
C ILE A 944 10.69 26.88 -4.95
N ARG A 945 10.18 25.67 -4.93
CA ARG A 945 10.83 24.51 -5.56
C ARG A 945 10.02 24.07 -6.77
N LEU A 946 10.68 24.03 -7.94
CA LEU A 946 10.14 23.46 -9.18
C LEU A 946 10.79 22.11 -9.41
N TYR A 947 10.02 21.12 -9.86
CA TYR A 947 10.59 19.80 -10.16
C TYR A 947 9.90 19.14 -11.35
N GLY A 948 10.67 18.31 -12.05
CA GLY A 948 10.19 17.40 -13.08
C GLY A 948 10.56 15.97 -12.75
N THR A 949 9.63 15.05 -12.93
CA THR A 949 9.84 13.61 -12.68
C THR A 949 9.37 12.80 -13.87
N VAL A 950 10.17 11.80 -14.25
CA VAL A 950 9.76 10.75 -15.20
C VAL A 950 9.78 9.43 -14.46
N LYS A 951 8.65 8.70 -14.46
CA LYS A 951 8.55 7.35 -13.92
C LYS A 951 8.50 6.31 -15.02
N ASN A 952 8.91 5.08 -14.67
CA ASN A 952 8.95 3.95 -15.57
C ASN A 952 9.76 4.24 -16.84
N VAL A 953 11.00 4.78 -16.66
CA VAL A 953 11.83 5.31 -17.72
C VAL A 953 12.23 4.22 -18.72
N PHE A 954 12.84 3.12 -18.24
CA PHE A 954 13.11 1.93 -19.05
C PHE A 954 13.19 0.67 -18.17
N THR A 955 12.99 -0.48 -18.81
CA THR A 955 13.11 -1.80 -18.18
C THR A 955 14.04 -2.66 -19.04
N LEU A 956 15.10 -3.18 -18.46
CA LEU A 956 15.99 -4.17 -19.05
C LEU A 956 15.48 -5.55 -18.65
N THR A 957 15.01 -6.33 -19.60
CA THR A 957 14.46 -7.68 -19.38
C THR A 957 14.55 -8.50 -20.66
N LYS A 958 14.53 -9.81 -20.51
CA LYS A 958 14.36 -10.76 -21.61
C LYS A 958 12.90 -11.22 -21.79
N PHE A 959 12.01 -10.82 -20.86
CA PHE A 959 10.60 -11.16 -20.93
C PHE A 959 9.94 -10.50 -22.15
N SER A 960 9.29 -11.29 -22.99
CA SER A 960 8.69 -10.81 -24.25
C SER A 960 7.29 -10.19 -24.09
N GLY A 961 6.63 -10.45 -22.96
CA GLY A 961 5.33 -9.87 -22.61
C GLY A 961 5.37 -8.36 -22.33
N VAL A 962 4.31 -7.80 -21.73
CA VAL A 962 4.13 -6.35 -21.58
C VAL A 962 5.20 -5.73 -20.66
N ASP A 963 5.19 -6.02 -19.38
CA ASP A 963 6.16 -5.52 -18.37
C ASP A 963 6.25 -6.50 -17.20
N PRO A 964 7.42 -7.13 -16.94
CA PRO A 964 7.54 -8.11 -15.86
C PRO A 964 7.30 -7.52 -14.46
N SER A 965 7.43 -6.20 -14.31
CA SER A 965 7.24 -5.53 -13.01
C SER A 965 5.77 -5.29 -12.65
N THR A 966 4.83 -5.51 -13.57
CA THR A 966 3.38 -5.40 -13.34
C THR A 966 2.74 -6.73 -12.97
N TYR A 967 3.45 -7.86 -13.14
CA TYR A 967 2.96 -9.16 -12.70
C TYR A 967 2.85 -9.21 -11.17
N GLN A 968 1.75 -9.78 -10.71
CA GLN A 968 1.53 -9.94 -9.27
C GLN A 968 2.48 -10.97 -8.69
N VAL A 969 3.35 -10.54 -7.78
CA VAL A 969 4.27 -11.43 -7.03
C VAL A 969 3.84 -11.60 -5.58
N ASN A 970 2.85 -10.82 -5.13
CA ASN A 970 2.23 -10.96 -3.82
C ASN A 970 1.11 -12.00 -3.88
N GLY A 971 0.88 -12.70 -2.77
CA GLY A 971 -0.18 -13.71 -2.70
C GLY A 971 0.31 -15.13 -2.97
N LEU A 972 -0.64 -16.04 -3.16
CA LEU A 972 -0.39 -17.50 -3.25
C LEU A 972 0.13 -17.96 -4.63
N THR A 973 -0.04 -17.14 -5.66
CA THR A 973 0.30 -17.46 -7.05
C THR A 973 1.31 -16.48 -7.64
N PRO A 974 2.49 -16.27 -7.00
CA PRO A 974 3.45 -15.32 -7.49
C PRO A 974 3.88 -15.65 -8.93
N GLY A 975 3.92 -14.61 -9.79
CA GLY A 975 4.28 -14.75 -11.20
C GLY A 975 3.29 -15.50 -12.08
N GLY A 976 2.25 -16.11 -11.48
CA GLY A 976 1.17 -16.76 -12.20
C GLY A 976 0.12 -15.74 -12.62
N GLN A 977 -0.22 -15.73 -13.88
CA GLN A 977 -1.32 -14.97 -14.44
C GLN A 977 -2.16 -15.92 -15.29
N GLY A 978 -3.31 -16.32 -14.78
CA GLY A 978 -4.27 -17.19 -15.51
C GLY A 978 -5.21 -16.40 -16.41
N SER A 979 -5.39 -15.10 -16.13
CA SER A 979 -6.26 -14.20 -16.89
C SER A 979 -5.49 -13.40 -17.94
N ARG A 980 -6.08 -13.21 -19.11
CA ARG A 980 -5.62 -12.33 -20.18
C ARG A 980 -5.88 -10.84 -19.88
N THR A 981 -6.72 -10.59 -18.89
CA THR A 981 -7.01 -9.22 -18.45
C THR A 981 -5.75 -8.54 -17.91
N TYR A 982 -5.44 -7.39 -18.46
CA TYR A 982 -4.32 -6.57 -18.04
C TYR A 982 -4.65 -5.09 -18.16
N PHE A 983 -3.95 -4.26 -17.44
CA PHE A 983 -3.96 -2.82 -17.61
C PHE A 983 -2.59 -2.41 -18.18
N PRO A 984 -2.50 -1.68 -19.31
CA PRO A 984 -1.22 -1.33 -19.92
C PRO A 984 -0.30 -0.59 -18.96
N SER A 985 0.99 -0.92 -18.98
CA SER A 985 1.98 -0.18 -18.20
C SER A 985 2.21 1.21 -18.79
N THR A 986 2.30 2.24 -17.93
CA THR A 986 2.45 3.63 -18.36
C THR A 986 3.84 4.16 -18.07
N ARG A 987 4.29 5.11 -18.89
CA ARG A 987 5.33 6.08 -18.54
C ARG A 987 4.66 7.34 -18.06
N GLN A 988 5.05 7.81 -16.88
CA GLN A 988 4.44 9.00 -16.27
C GLN A 988 5.43 10.16 -16.30
N PHE A 989 4.96 11.31 -16.82
CA PHE A 989 5.69 12.58 -16.80
C PHE A 989 5.01 13.51 -15.81
N ILE A 990 5.74 14.01 -14.82
CA ILE A 990 5.21 14.84 -13.74
C ILE A 990 5.96 16.17 -13.73
N VAL A 991 5.24 17.25 -13.63
CA VAL A 991 5.76 18.58 -13.32
C VAL A 991 5.08 19.09 -12.06
N GLY A 992 5.86 19.68 -11.16
CA GLY A 992 5.31 20.13 -9.90
C GLY A 992 6.02 21.33 -9.31
N MET A 993 5.34 21.98 -8.38
CA MET A 993 5.75 23.20 -7.73
C MET A 993 5.40 23.14 -6.23
N GLN A 994 6.32 23.59 -5.40
CA GLN A 994 6.08 23.81 -3.96
C GLN A 994 6.43 25.27 -3.64
N ILE A 995 5.57 25.94 -2.89
CA ILE A 995 5.76 27.33 -2.46
C ILE A 995 5.58 27.38 -0.95
N ASP A 996 6.56 27.91 -0.25
CA ASP A 996 6.48 28.24 1.17
C ASP A 996 6.36 29.78 1.32
N PHE A 997 5.34 30.20 2.12
CA PHE A 997 5.00 31.60 2.32
C PHE A 997 5.37 32.07 3.72
#